data_9d85545c80d57e4b974799db3f09a8f4
#
_entry.id   9d85545c80d57e4b974799db3f09a8f4
#
_cell.length_a   1.000
_cell.length_b   1.000
_cell.length_c   1.000
_cell.angle_alpha   90.00
_cell.angle_beta   90.00
_cell.angle_gamma   90.00
#
_symmetry.space_group_name_H-M   'P 1'
#
loop_
_entity.id
_entity.type
_entity.pdbx_description
1 polymer ?
#
loop_
_entity_poly.entity_id
_entity_poly.type
_entity_poly.pdbx_seq_one_letter_code
_entity_poly.pdbx_strand_id
1 'polypeptide(L)'
;MKYLNKFVSALFVATLGIMTLASCEGADLYKINAPDWLSEKGGDEDEPEPEEELVGQMEDVYNIGKEDLSSGFWTLGKTYVVPAGAKWQAQFNLTVNPDNKYYKNFYVVLNACTNAETGELGDEYGVIRYDNDPSKNSEWNTTGTEIDRSLVGGNFTNSSPTEGDNQDVDASVQKMNGKITLTVDRTDGGLFIKMTNGTLTKTYTQTTSFPSTGADVPLACRIGVEGSLVSFISTNIEPIGGCTSANDKQPLSMELNGVPSEVLVGQTLEEAMANVTALVTFEEGVTATVTAKDLQFEAIPNMEDLGQKTLIVLYNKTFKGLNADKAIMASKTFNVVKELSAFTQTVVVPNPLILGAEDNSTGFWGAHTDNIKIEPKETKVTTFTNYSSCVENWNNFCIVLCKADNSEYAVVRADNYGWGDCYASCTPVMEEGRNFDEWRPAMDGAKVTTYVTNNGDGTLDIKAVMVGNDGKTYTQEYKGMKGIDADNLYFRFTVDGCHLVFDNTVGATDNSTGFWGAHSANIQVIGHQVCTVNFMNYSSCGENWNNFVIVLCTADGSKEYAVVRADNYGWGDGFAACTPAMEDGRNWDEWRPAMDGAKCSAKITNNGDGTADISVEMVGNNGKTYTQSYTGINTVDPDNFYFNFTVDGSHLVFE
;
A
#
# COMPACT_ATOMS: atom_id res chain seq x y z
N MET A 1 -33.05 -16.90 -8.95
CA MET A 1 -33.95 -16.23 -7.98
C MET A 1 -34.51 -17.10 -6.85
N LYS A 2 -34.77 -18.40 -6.98
CA LYS A 2 -35.30 -19.22 -5.87
C LYS A 2 -34.27 -19.73 -4.86
N TYR A 3 -32.99 -19.71 -5.21
CA TYR A 3 -31.91 -20.21 -4.35
C TYR A 3 -31.18 -19.11 -3.56
N LEU A 4 -31.10 -17.90 -4.11
CA LEU A 4 -30.48 -16.74 -3.44
C LEU A 4 -31.30 -16.30 -2.22
N ASN A 5 -32.63 -16.24 -2.34
CA ASN A 5 -33.51 -15.92 -1.20
C ASN A 5 -33.48 -16.94 -0.06
N LYS A 6 -33.04 -18.18 -0.32
CA LYS A 6 -32.88 -19.18 0.74
C LYS A 6 -31.57 -19.02 1.50
N PHE A 7 -30.51 -18.52 0.85
CA PHE A 7 -29.19 -18.33 1.50
C PHE A 7 -29.21 -17.08 2.40
N VAL A 8 -29.77 -15.98 1.93
CA VAL A 8 -29.92 -14.74 2.71
C VAL A 8 -30.88 -14.97 3.89
N SER A 9 -31.97 -15.74 3.70
CA SER A 9 -32.89 -16.08 4.79
C SER A 9 -32.26 -17.02 5.82
N ALA A 10 -31.33 -17.90 5.42
CA ALA A 10 -30.62 -18.79 6.34
C ALA A 10 -29.57 -18.05 7.19
N LEU A 11 -28.89 -17.04 6.60
CA LEU A 11 -27.92 -16.22 7.32
C LEU A 11 -28.62 -15.27 8.31
N PHE A 12 -29.78 -14.69 7.90
CA PHE A 12 -30.55 -13.81 8.79
C PHE A 12 -31.22 -14.59 9.96
N VAL A 13 -31.64 -15.83 9.73
CA VAL A 13 -32.16 -16.70 10.79
C VAL A 13 -31.05 -17.18 11.72
N ALA A 14 -29.83 -17.40 11.22
CA ALA A 14 -28.68 -17.77 12.06
C ALA A 14 -28.24 -16.61 12.97
N THR A 15 -28.20 -15.37 12.47
CA THR A 15 -27.85 -14.19 13.27
C THR A 15 -28.94 -13.77 14.25
N LEU A 16 -30.22 -13.86 13.89
CA LEU A 16 -31.32 -13.64 14.84
C LEU A 16 -31.46 -14.81 15.85
N GLY A 17 -31.15 -16.05 15.45
CA GLY A 17 -31.19 -17.21 16.33
C GLY A 17 -30.14 -17.15 17.45
N ILE A 18 -28.98 -16.56 17.19
CA ILE A 18 -27.93 -16.40 18.20
C ILE A 18 -28.29 -15.32 19.23
N MET A 19 -29.00 -14.24 18.80
CA MET A 19 -29.45 -13.21 19.75
C MET A 19 -30.64 -13.61 20.64
N THR A 20 -31.45 -14.62 20.24
CA THR A 20 -32.59 -15.06 21.04
C THR A 20 -32.32 -16.30 21.91
N LEU A 21 -31.17 -16.98 21.73
CA LEU A 21 -30.80 -18.17 22.50
C LEU A 21 -30.02 -17.87 23.79
N ALA A 22 -29.61 -16.62 24.01
CA ALA A 22 -28.94 -16.19 25.25
C ALA A 22 -29.89 -16.05 26.45
N SER A 23 -31.20 -16.38 26.35
CA SER A 23 -32.17 -16.24 27.44
C SER A 23 -32.92 -17.53 27.80
N CYS A 24 -32.51 -18.71 27.32
CA CYS A 24 -33.12 -19.95 27.70
C CYS A 24 -32.11 -20.89 28.37
N GLU A 25 -32.14 -20.96 29.67
CA GLU A 25 -31.47 -22.01 30.44
C GLU A 25 -32.05 -23.39 30.05
N GLY A 26 -31.18 -24.30 29.64
CA GLY A 26 -31.37 -25.73 29.70
C GLY A 26 -32.16 -26.38 28.56
N ALA A 27 -31.57 -26.49 27.40
CA ALA A 27 -31.92 -27.57 26.46
C ALA A 27 -30.74 -27.92 25.57
N ASP A 28 -30.26 -29.14 25.67
CA ASP A 28 -29.30 -29.80 24.77
C ASP A 28 -29.89 -29.96 23.35
N LEU A 29 -30.14 -28.89 22.64
CA LEU A 29 -30.69 -28.89 21.27
C LEU A 29 -29.63 -29.12 20.18
N TYR A 30 -28.36 -29.13 20.53
CA TYR A 30 -27.27 -29.31 19.57
C TYR A 30 -26.81 -30.75 19.35
N LYS A 31 -27.31 -31.72 20.12
CA LYS A 31 -26.87 -33.11 19.99
C LYS A 31 -27.67 -33.98 19.03
N ILE A 32 -28.74 -33.48 18.41
CA ILE A 32 -29.69 -34.38 17.72
C ILE A 32 -29.50 -34.41 16.18
N ASN A 33 -28.77 -33.51 15.55
CA ASN A 33 -28.67 -33.49 14.07
C ASN A 33 -27.31 -33.00 13.52
N ALA A 34 -26.20 -33.21 14.17
CA ALA A 34 -24.90 -33.00 13.56
C ALA A 34 -24.57 -34.16 12.59
N PRO A 35 -24.16 -33.89 11.35
CA PRO A 35 -23.73 -34.94 10.43
C PRO A 35 -22.49 -35.68 10.95
N ASP A 36 -22.43 -37.02 10.76
CA ASP A 36 -21.38 -37.91 11.29
C ASP A 36 -19.94 -37.55 10.90
N TRP A 37 -19.73 -36.64 9.90
CA TRP A 37 -18.39 -36.18 9.53
C TRP A 37 -17.81 -35.09 10.44
N LEU A 38 -18.62 -34.56 11.38
CA LEU A 38 -18.19 -33.60 12.41
C LEU A 38 -17.70 -34.28 13.69
N SER A 39 -17.87 -35.59 13.80
CA SER A 39 -17.55 -36.36 15.03
C SER A 39 -16.22 -37.12 14.99
N GLU A 40 -15.47 -37.07 13.88
CA GLU A 40 -14.17 -37.75 13.77
C GLU A 40 -13.05 -36.77 13.38
N LYS A 41 -12.56 -36.03 14.36
CA LYS A 41 -11.14 -35.67 14.47
C LYS A 41 -10.84 -35.32 15.92
N GLY A 42 -10.45 -36.36 16.65
CA GLY A 42 -9.76 -36.16 17.91
C GLY A 42 -8.38 -35.56 17.65
N GLY A 43 -8.21 -34.35 18.07
CA GLY A 43 -6.98 -33.64 18.27
C GLY A 43 -7.33 -32.56 19.28
N ASP A 44 -6.70 -32.61 20.45
CA ASP A 44 -6.76 -31.54 21.44
C ASP A 44 -6.27 -30.24 20.82
N GLU A 45 -7.15 -29.52 20.09
CA GLU A 45 -7.02 -28.11 19.86
C GLU A 45 -7.77 -27.45 21.02
N ASP A 46 -7.04 -26.77 21.89
CA ASP A 46 -7.57 -25.92 22.93
C ASP A 46 -8.61 -24.99 22.28
N GLU A 47 -9.91 -25.22 22.59
CA GLU A 47 -10.96 -24.26 22.27
C GLU A 47 -10.53 -22.93 22.91
N PRO A 48 -10.57 -21.79 22.17
CA PRO A 48 -10.30 -20.51 22.79
C PRO A 48 -11.24 -20.35 23.97
N GLU A 49 -10.68 -20.11 25.15
CA GLU A 49 -11.48 -19.83 26.36
C GLU A 49 -12.49 -18.73 25.98
N PRO A 50 -13.77 -18.89 26.33
CA PRO A 50 -14.78 -17.89 26.05
C PRO A 50 -14.31 -16.55 26.63
N GLU A 51 -14.38 -15.49 25.83
CA GLU A 51 -14.06 -14.13 26.31
C GLU A 51 -14.80 -13.92 27.62
N GLU A 52 -14.06 -13.71 28.72
CA GLU A 52 -14.66 -13.39 30.02
C GLU A 52 -15.57 -12.18 29.83
N GLU A 53 -16.85 -12.35 30.09
CA GLU A 53 -17.81 -11.27 30.05
C GLU A 53 -17.40 -10.24 31.12
N LEU A 54 -16.96 -9.06 30.67
CA LEU A 54 -16.43 -8.03 31.56
C LEU A 54 -17.59 -7.33 32.27
N VAL A 55 -17.97 -7.84 33.42
CA VAL A 55 -19.08 -7.32 34.21
C VAL A 55 -18.71 -5.98 34.84
N GLY A 56 -19.58 -4.98 34.70
CA GLY A 56 -19.42 -3.66 35.33
C GLY A 56 -18.49 -2.68 34.58
N GLN A 57 -18.24 -2.94 33.30
CA GLN A 57 -17.44 -2.02 32.48
C GLN A 57 -18.17 -0.70 32.26
N MET A 58 -17.43 0.39 32.46
CA MET A 58 -17.82 1.74 32.09
C MET A 58 -16.96 2.25 30.92
N GLU A 59 -17.56 3.04 30.07
CA GLU A 59 -16.85 3.63 28.94
C GLU A 59 -15.83 4.66 29.45
N ASP A 60 -14.56 4.50 29.04
CA ASP A 60 -13.50 5.49 29.28
C ASP A 60 -12.64 5.58 28.02
N VAL A 61 -12.87 6.61 27.21
CA VAL A 61 -12.31 6.69 25.86
C VAL A 61 -11.36 7.86 25.74
N TYR A 62 -10.09 7.52 25.52
CA TYR A 62 -9.03 8.48 25.27
C TYR A 62 -7.83 7.77 24.65
N ASN A 63 -6.93 8.55 24.07
CA ASN A 63 -5.69 8.04 23.49
C ASN A 63 -4.51 8.22 24.44
N ILE A 64 -3.61 7.22 24.48
CA ILE A 64 -2.31 7.29 25.11
C ILE A 64 -1.28 7.14 24.01
N GLY A 65 -0.49 8.18 23.79
CA GLY A 65 0.45 8.23 22.67
C GLY A 65 -0.06 9.09 21.52
N LYS A 66 0.78 9.22 20.51
CA LYS A 66 0.50 9.99 19.30
C LYS A 66 0.10 9.08 18.16
N GLU A 67 -0.75 9.57 17.27
CA GLU A 67 -1.20 8.84 16.07
C GLU A 67 -0.06 8.50 15.11
N ASP A 68 0.99 9.34 15.06
CA ASP A 68 2.21 9.11 14.28
C ASP A 68 3.18 8.10 14.91
N LEU A 69 2.79 7.48 16.02
CA LEU A 69 3.58 6.49 16.78
C LEU A 69 4.96 7.00 17.24
N SER A 70 5.15 8.32 17.36
CA SER A 70 6.42 8.94 17.78
C SER A 70 6.54 9.15 19.29
N SER A 71 5.62 8.60 20.10
CA SER A 71 5.64 8.76 21.55
C SER A 71 6.85 8.09 22.17
N GLY A 72 7.55 8.85 23.02
CA GLY A 72 8.65 8.31 23.81
C GLY A 72 8.18 7.54 25.04
N PHE A 73 9.09 6.82 25.68
CA PHE A 73 8.89 6.18 26.97
C PHE A 73 8.37 7.20 28.02
N TRP A 74 7.52 6.76 28.93
CA TRP A 74 6.79 7.58 29.91
C TRP A 74 5.63 8.43 29.34
N THR A 75 5.15 8.12 28.16
CA THR A 75 3.83 8.63 27.73
C THR A 75 2.75 7.82 28.42
N LEU A 76 2.21 8.38 29.52
CA LEU A 76 1.34 7.68 30.45
C LEU A 76 -0.12 8.14 30.34
N GLY A 77 -1.05 7.19 30.51
CA GLY A 77 -2.47 7.44 30.63
C GLY A 77 -2.91 7.82 32.05
N LYS A 78 -4.22 7.75 32.28
CA LYS A 78 -4.84 8.07 33.58
C LYS A 78 -4.40 7.10 34.68
N THR A 79 -4.58 7.52 35.94
CA THR A 79 -4.32 6.70 37.12
C THR A 79 -5.57 5.95 37.54
N TYR A 80 -5.46 4.64 37.65
CA TYR A 80 -6.49 3.74 38.16
C TYR A 80 -6.04 3.22 39.52
N VAL A 81 -6.83 3.47 40.56
CA VAL A 81 -6.50 3.04 41.92
C VAL A 81 -7.15 1.69 42.17
N VAL A 82 -6.33 0.64 42.36
CA VAL A 82 -6.76 -0.72 42.58
C VAL A 82 -6.59 -1.08 44.05
N PRO A 83 -7.68 -1.15 44.85
CA PRO A 83 -7.61 -1.53 46.26
C PRO A 83 -7.14 -2.99 46.45
N ALA A 84 -6.70 -3.31 47.65
CA ALA A 84 -6.51 -4.70 48.05
C ALA A 84 -7.83 -5.46 47.95
N GLY A 85 -7.80 -6.72 47.47
CA GLY A 85 -9.00 -7.50 47.24
C GLY A 85 -9.85 -7.10 46.02
N ALA A 86 -9.42 -6.15 45.23
CA ALA A 86 -10.10 -5.74 44.01
C ALA A 86 -9.43 -6.26 42.74
N LYS A 87 -10.20 -6.22 41.65
CA LYS A 87 -9.76 -6.59 40.31
C LYS A 87 -10.01 -5.42 39.36
N TRP A 88 -8.96 -4.91 38.71
CA TRP A 88 -9.07 -3.93 37.63
C TRP A 88 -9.01 -4.63 36.29
N GLN A 89 -9.95 -4.30 35.42
CA GLN A 89 -9.98 -4.75 34.03
C GLN A 89 -10.13 -3.56 33.10
N ALA A 90 -9.34 -3.54 32.05
CA ALA A 90 -9.35 -2.50 31.01
C ALA A 90 -9.33 -3.11 29.63
N GLN A 91 -10.03 -2.50 28.69
CA GLN A 91 -9.97 -2.81 27.26
C GLN A 91 -9.51 -1.61 26.46
N PHE A 92 -8.65 -1.86 25.51
CA PHE A 92 -8.13 -0.86 24.59
C PHE A 92 -7.66 -1.47 23.27
N ASN A 93 -7.60 -0.67 22.20
CA ASN A 93 -6.93 -1.07 20.98
C ASN A 93 -5.47 -0.61 21.03
N LEU A 94 -4.56 -1.52 20.70
CA LEU A 94 -3.14 -1.24 20.55
C LEU A 94 -2.79 -1.15 19.07
N THR A 95 -2.13 -0.05 18.68
CA THR A 95 -1.47 0.11 17.39
C THR A 95 0.03 0.18 17.62
N VAL A 96 0.78 -0.81 17.14
CA VAL A 96 2.23 -0.88 17.29
C VAL A 96 2.94 -0.34 16.04
N ASN A 97 4.15 0.16 16.24
CA ASN A 97 4.98 0.66 15.14
C ASN A 97 5.41 -0.49 14.22
N PRO A 98 5.29 -0.33 12.90
CA PRO A 98 5.65 -1.38 11.93
C PRO A 98 7.14 -1.71 11.87
N ASP A 99 8.04 -0.96 12.51
CA ASP A 99 9.47 -1.24 12.54
C ASP A 99 9.87 -2.45 13.42
N ASN A 100 8.88 -3.13 14.01
CA ASN A 100 9.02 -4.36 14.80
C ASN A 100 9.98 -4.30 15.99
N LYS A 101 10.23 -3.13 16.56
CA LYS A 101 11.05 -3.05 17.77
C LYS A 101 10.24 -3.49 18.98
N TYR A 102 10.71 -4.52 19.69
CA TYR A 102 10.01 -5.14 20.82
C TYR A 102 9.60 -4.15 21.92
N TYR A 103 10.39 -3.12 22.17
CA TYR A 103 10.08 -2.09 23.17
C TYR A 103 9.02 -1.08 22.73
N LYS A 104 8.67 -1.04 21.43
CA LYS A 104 7.64 -0.15 20.89
C LYS A 104 6.26 -0.77 21.04
N ASN A 105 5.78 -0.83 22.27
CA ASN A 105 4.46 -1.32 22.61
C ASN A 105 3.95 -0.65 23.91
N PHE A 106 2.99 -1.25 24.60
CA PHE A 106 2.46 -0.75 25.85
C PHE A 106 3.07 -1.44 27.07
N TYR A 107 2.94 -0.79 28.21
CA TYR A 107 3.36 -1.31 29.49
C TYR A 107 2.44 -0.83 30.62
N VAL A 108 2.49 -1.48 31.78
CA VAL A 108 1.73 -1.13 32.98
C VAL A 108 2.71 -0.69 34.07
N VAL A 109 2.56 0.53 34.56
CA VAL A 109 3.33 1.06 35.70
C VAL A 109 2.54 0.85 36.97
N LEU A 110 3.20 0.29 37.97
CA LEU A 110 2.64 -0.01 39.29
C LEU A 110 3.33 0.86 40.34
N ASN A 111 2.57 1.69 41.03
CA ASN A 111 3.05 2.48 42.17
C ASN A 111 2.26 2.15 43.43
N ALA A 112 2.83 2.36 44.60
CA ALA A 112 2.06 2.55 45.81
C ALA A 112 1.13 3.74 45.62
N CYS A 113 -0.11 3.66 46.08
CA CYS A 113 -1.03 4.81 46.13
C CYS A 113 -1.08 5.33 47.57
N THR A 114 -0.50 6.50 47.82
CA THR A 114 -0.44 7.09 49.15
C THR A 114 -1.76 7.78 49.56
N ASN A 115 -2.56 8.14 48.56
CA ASN A 115 -3.90 8.69 48.76
C ASN A 115 -4.83 8.17 47.65
N ALA A 116 -5.77 7.31 48.03
CA ALA A 116 -6.69 6.68 47.07
C ALA A 116 -7.69 7.64 46.42
N GLU A 117 -8.02 8.76 47.07
CA GLU A 117 -8.97 9.77 46.54
C GLU A 117 -8.30 10.65 45.46
N THR A 118 -7.05 10.98 45.66
CA THR A 118 -6.30 11.85 44.74
C THR A 118 -5.41 11.09 43.77
N GLY A 119 -5.20 9.79 43.98
CA GLY A 119 -4.29 8.97 43.23
C GLY A 119 -2.82 9.35 43.38
N GLU A 120 -2.46 9.96 44.54
CA GLU A 120 -1.09 10.35 44.81
C GLU A 120 -0.16 9.14 44.79
N LEU A 121 0.92 9.28 43.99
CA LEU A 121 1.86 8.21 43.75
C LEU A 121 2.92 8.16 44.84
N GLY A 122 3.09 7.00 45.44
CA GLY A 122 4.25 6.62 46.23
C GLY A 122 5.33 5.93 45.42
N ASP A 123 6.08 5.06 46.10
CA ASP A 123 7.18 4.31 45.48
C ASP A 123 6.71 3.50 44.27
N GLU A 124 7.52 3.50 43.23
CA GLU A 124 7.30 2.67 42.05
C GLU A 124 7.71 1.22 42.37
N TYR A 125 6.76 0.32 42.21
CA TYR A 125 7.02 -1.12 42.38
C TYR A 125 7.60 -1.76 41.12
N GLY A 126 7.28 -1.19 39.97
CA GLY A 126 7.85 -1.64 38.72
C GLY A 126 7.02 -1.33 37.48
N VAL A 127 7.62 -1.66 36.34
CA VAL A 127 7.02 -1.54 35.01
C VAL A 127 6.91 -2.92 34.39
N ILE A 128 5.69 -3.34 34.06
CA ILE A 128 5.43 -4.63 33.44
C ILE A 128 5.15 -4.40 31.97
N ARG A 129 6.03 -4.92 31.13
CA ARG A 129 5.94 -4.78 29.66
C ARG A 129 5.40 -6.05 29.03
N TYR A 130 4.67 -5.90 27.95
CA TYR A 130 4.17 -7.06 27.20
C TYR A 130 5.31 -7.83 26.50
N ASP A 131 6.33 -7.14 26.06
CA ASP A 131 7.50 -7.70 25.37
C ASP A 131 8.51 -8.41 26.27
N ASN A 132 8.30 -8.44 27.56
CA ASN A 132 9.25 -9.04 28.50
C ASN A 132 9.47 -10.53 28.21
N ASP A 133 10.60 -10.85 27.60
CA ASP A 133 11.06 -12.20 27.36
C ASP A 133 12.26 -12.51 28.28
N PRO A 134 12.10 -13.38 29.27
CA PRO A 134 13.18 -13.71 30.20
C PRO A 134 14.40 -14.33 29.51
N SER A 135 14.23 -14.93 28.33
CA SER A 135 15.32 -15.55 27.60
C SER A 135 16.21 -14.54 26.87
N LYS A 136 15.66 -13.39 26.49
CA LYS A 136 16.37 -12.34 25.74
C LYS A 136 16.80 -11.16 26.60
N ASN A 137 16.22 -10.99 27.78
CA ASN A 137 16.45 -9.82 28.61
C ASN A 137 16.90 -10.20 30.01
N SER A 138 18.12 -10.72 30.11
CA SER A 138 18.71 -11.17 31.38
C SER A 138 18.95 -10.02 32.38
N GLU A 139 19.05 -8.77 31.90
CA GLU A 139 19.24 -7.58 32.74
C GLU A 139 17.97 -7.23 33.53
N TRP A 140 16.79 -7.60 33.02
CA TRP A 140 15.50 -7.40 33.67
C TRP A 140 15.18 -8.52 34.65
N ASN A 141 16.21 -9.22 35.08
CA ASN A 141 16.22 -10.37 35.95
C ASN A 141 15.26 -11.49 35.45
N THR A 142 15.13 -12.57 36.18
CA THR A 142 14.41 -13.76 35.78
C THR A 142 12.92 -13.59 35.52
N THR A 143 12.37 -12.38 35.67
CA THR A 143 10.95 -12.09 35.45
C THR A 143 10.69 -11.23 34.22
N GLY A 144 11.75 -10.67 33.62
CA GLY A 144 11.58 -9.75 32.50
C GLY A 144 10.79 -8.48 32.83
N THR A 145 10.84 -7.99 34.07
CA THR A 145 10.16 -6.79 34.54
C THR A 145 11.11 -5.84 35.25
N GLU A 146 10.89 -4.54 35.16
CA GLU A 146 11.58 -3.52 35.93
C GLU A 146 10.97 -3.34 37.33
N ILE A 147 10.87 -4.42 38.09
CA ILE A 147 10.26 -4.39 39.42
C ILE A 147 11.35 -4.30 40.48
N ASP A 148 11.22 -3.31 41.36
CA ASP A 148 12.03 -3.26 42.57
C ASP A 148 11.62 -4.36 43.54
N ARG A 149 12.36 -5.46 43.55
CA ARG A 149 12.08 -6.63 44.37
C ARG A 149 12.19 -6.36 45.85
N SER A 150 12.91 -5.32 46.26
CA SER A 150 13.00 -4.94 47.66
C SER A 150 11.67 -4.41 48.19
N LEU A 151 10.85 -3.83 47.31
CA LEU A 151 9.55 -3.29 47.64
C LEU A 151 8.42 -4.33 47.56
N VAL A 152 8.45 -5.24 46.58
CA VAL A 152 7.37 -6.22 46.37
C VAL A 152 7.61 -7.53 47.09
N GLY A 153 8.82 -7.92 47.38
CA GLY A 153 9.17 -9.17 48.07
C GLY A 153 8.50 -10.40 47.42
N GLY A 154 9.22 -11.29 46.80
CA GLY A 154 8.67 -12.50 46.21
C GLY A 154 9.10 -12.77 44.78
N ASN A 155 8.51 -13.76 44.17
CA ASN A 155 8.86 -14.21 42.82
C ASN A 155 7.74 -13.90 41.84
N PHE A 156 8.07 -13.25 40.73
CA PHE A 156 7.19 -13.13 39.59
C PHE A 156 7.36 -14.34 38.67
N THR A 157 6.28 -14.90 38.23
CA THR A 157 6.26 -15.89 37.17
C THR A 157 5.74 -15.22 35.91
N ASN A 158 6.55 -15.26 34.88
CA ASN A 158 6.15 -14.80 33.55
C ASN A 158 5.87 -16.05 32.72
N SER A 159 4.65 -16.17 32.22
CA SER A 159 4.27 -17.22 31.28
C SER A 159 3.82 -16.60 29.97
N SER A 160 4.37 -17.10 28.89
CA SER A 160 3.89 -16.80 27.55
C SER A 160 3.40 -18.13 26.97
N PRO A 161 2.10 -18.33 26.84
CA PRO A 161 1.56 -19.62 26.45
C PRO A 161 1.75 -19.93 24.97
N THR A 162 2.09 -18.94 24.14
CA THR A 162 2.17 -19.13 22.71
C THR A 162 3.57 -19.53 22.30
N GLU A 163 3.70 -20.72 21.73
CA GLU A 163 4.95 -21.23 21.17
C GLU A 163 5.45 -20.32 20.06
N GLY A 164 6.71 -19.89 20.12
CA GLY A 164 7.32 -19.00 19.15
C GLY A 164 7.38 -17.52 19.56
N ASP A 165 6.56 -17.07 20.49
CA ASP A 165 6.56 -15.67 20.93
C ASP A 165 7.85 -15.28 21.67
N ASN A 166 8.50 -16.25 22.30
CA ASN A 166 9.76 -16.09 22.99
C ASN A 166 10.99 -16.30 22.07
N GLN A 167 10.80 -16.71 20.83
CA GLN A 167 11.91 -17.00 19.91
C GLN A 167 12.33 -15.77 19.13
N ASP A 168 11.38 -14.89 18.78
CA ASP A 168 11.64 -13.63 18.11
C ASP A 168 10.70 -12.54 18.63
N VAL A 169 11.17 -11.81 19.63
CA VAL A 169 10.37 -10.77 20.30
C VAL A 169 10.10 -9.60 19.37
N ASP A 170 11.04 -9.24 18.50
CA ASP A 170 10.85 -8.16 17.54
C ASP A 170 9.76 -8.52 16.51
N ALA A 171 9.73 -9.77 16.06
CA ALA A 171 8.67 -10.22 15.14
C ALA A 171 7.32 -10.42 15.82
N SER A 172 7.30 -10.79 17.11
CA SER A 172 6.05 -11.04 17.83
C SER A 172 5.28 -9.76 18.16
N VAL A 173 5.95 -8.61 18.21
CA VAL A 173 5.31 -7.32 18.57
C VAL A 173 4.13 -6.97 17.63
N GLN A 174 4.21 -7.29 16.35
CA GLN A 174 3.13 -7.03 15.39
C GLN A 174 1.89 -7.89 15.65
N LYS A 175 2.05 -9.06 16.28
CA LYS A 175 0.94 -9.94 16.63
C LYS A 175 0.10 -9.37 17.79
N MET A 176 0.60 -8.35 18.48
CA MET A 176 -0.11 -7.67 19.56
C MET A 176 -1.07 -6.58 19.06
N ASN A 177 -1.00 -6.19 17.79
CA ASN A 177 -1.95 -5.24 17.21
C ASN A 177 -3.39 -5.69 17.46
N GLY A 178 -4.24 -4.74 17.82
CA GLY A 178 -5.66 -4.96 17.98
C GLY A 178 -6.15 -4.80 19.41
N LYS A 179 -7.28 -5.40 19.71
CA LYS A 179 -7.96 -5.26 21.00
C LYS A 179 -7.22 -6.03 22.09
N ILE A 180 -6.82 -5.32 23.13
CA ILE A 180 -6.17 -5.87 24.33
C ILE A 180 -7.16 -5.85 25.50
N THR A 181 -7.20 -6.94 26.24
CA THR A 181 -7.81 -7.01 27.59
C THR A 181 -6.69 -7.10 28.61
N LEU A 182 -6.63 -6.12 29.50
CA LEU A 182 -5.72 -6.08 30.65
C LEU A 182 -6.50 -6.40 31.91
N THR A 183 -5.97 -7.28 32.73
CA THR A 183 -6.47 -7.59 34.08
C THR A 183 -5.36 -7.39 35.11
N VAL A 184 -5.62 -6.63 36.16
CA VAL A 184 -4.79 -6.52 37.36
C VAL A 184 -5.61 -7.00 38.53
N ASP A 185 -5.31 -8.20 39.04
CA ASP A 185 -6.09 -8.90 40.07
C ASP A 185 -5.32 -8.95 41.39
N ARG A 186 -5.97 -8.49 42.45
CA ARG A 186 -5.46 -8.48 43.82
C ARG A 186 -6.37 -9.26 44.80
N THR A 187 -7.27 -10.09 44.28
CA THR A 187 -8.31 -10.73 45.08
C THR A 187 -7.76 -11.76 46.10
N ASP A 188 -6.66 -12.44 45.76
CA ASP A 188 -6.09 -13.51 46.59
C ASP A 188 -4.92 -13.04 47.50
N GLY A 189 -4.83 -11.75 47.77
CA GLY A 189 -3.76 -11.18 48.63
C GLY A 189 -2.40 -11.11 47.96
N GLY A 190 -2.29 -11.54 46.69
CA GLY A 190 -1.14 -11.42 45.82
C GLY A 190 -1.38 -10.38 44.71
N LEU A 191 -0.62 -10.51 43.63
CA LEU A 191 -0.80 -9.74 42.41
C LEU A 191 -0.76 -10.69 41.21
N PHE A 192 -1.82 -10.68 40.43
CA PHE A 192 -1.88 -11.36 39.14
C PHE A 192 -2.19 -10.33 38.04
N ILE A 193 -1.40 -10.35 36.97
CA ILE A 193 -1.63 -9.48 35.81
C ILE A 193 -1.72 -10.34 34.56
N LYS A 194 -2.79 -10.19 33.81
CA LYS A 194 -3.02 -10.83 32.50
C LYS A 194 -3.19 -9.77 31.44
N MET A 195 -2.48 -9.92 30.33
CA MET A 195 -2.60 -9.09 29.14
C MET A 195 -2.86 -10.03 27.95
N THR A 196 -3.96 -9.86 27.25
CA THR A 196 -4.31 -10.72 26.12
C THR A 196 -5.00 -9.96 25.00
N ASN A 197 -4.72 -10.36 23.75
CA ASN A 197 -5.47 -9.93 22.56
C ASN A 197 -6.32 -11.08 21.98
N GLY A 198 -6.54 -12.15 22.77
CA GLY A 198 -7.25 -13.36 22.32
C GLY A 198 -6.33 -14.39 21.65
N THR A 199 -5.25 -13.97 21.00
CA THR A 199 -4.26 -14.87 20.37
C THR A 199 -3.01 -15.01 21.24
N LEU A 200 -2.51 -13.92 21.77
CA LEU A 200 -1.35 -13.86 22.66
C LEU A 200 -1.81 -13.54 24.07
N THR A 201 -1.27 -14.26 25.04
CA THR A 201 -1.54 -14.00 26.46
C THR A 201 -0.24 -13.96 27.23
N LYS A 202 -0.09 -12.96 28.08
CA LYS A 202 1.03 -12.84 29.00
C LYS A 202 0.52 -12.65 30.42
N THR A 203 1.09 -13.41 31.37
CA THR A 203 0.70 -13.38 32.76
C THR A 203 1.90 -13.14 33.66
N TYR A 204 1.67 -12.38 34.74
CA TYR A 204 2.62 -12.15 35.81
C TYR A 204 1.96 -12.47 37.13
N THR A 205 2.57 -13.31 37.96
CA THR A 205 2.02 -13.71 39.24
C THR A 205 3.02 -13.45 40.35
N GLN A 206 2.59 -12.73 41.37
CA GLN A 206 3.26 -12.57 42.64
C GLN A 206 2.53 -13.37 43.71
N THR A 207 3.16 -14.41 44.25
CA THR A 207 2.53 -15.35 45.16
C THR A 207 2.67 -15.00 46.63
N THR A 208 3.50 -14.03 46.97
CA THR A 208 3.71 -13.54 48.33
C THR A 208 2.96 -12.23 48.58
N SER A 209 2.65 -11.89 49.83
CA SER A 209 1.94 -10.67 50.19
C SER A 209 2.55 -9.43 49.50
N PHE A 210 1.76 -8.75 48.71
CA PHE A 210 2.15 -7.59 47.94
C PHE A 210 1.32 -6.38 48.42
N PRO A 211 1.95 -5.25 48.65
CA PRO A 211 3.39 -4.99 48.78
C PRO A 211 3.94 -5.41 50.13
N SER A 212 5.25 -5.60 50.26
CA SER A 212 5.92 -6.00 51.52
C SER A 212 5.73 -5.02 52.67
N THR A 213 5.24 -3.81 52.39
CA THR A 213 5.01 -2.71 53.35
C THR A 213 3.55 -2.59 53.79
N GLY A 214 2.65 -3.49 53.39
CA GLY A 214 1.26 -3.52 53.82
C GLY A 214 0.33 -4.06 52.73
N ALA A 215 -0.30 -5.19 52.99
CA ALA A 215 -1.27 -5.80 52.06
C ALA A 215 -2.46 -4.90 51.74
N ASP A 216 -2.68 -3.86 52.54
CA ASP A 216 -3.82 -2.94 52.46
C ASP A 216 -3.52 -1.68 51.63
N VAL A 217 -2.28 -1.45 51.19
CA VAL A 217 -1.95 -0.27 50.37
C VAL A 217 -2.52 -0.42 48.97
N PRO A 218 -3.36 0.51 48.51
CA PRO A 218 -3.84 0.48 47.13
C PRO A 218 -2.72 0.61 46.11
N LEU A 219 -2.90 0.05 44.92
CA LEU A 219 -2.03 0.26 43.78
C LEU A 219 -2.56 1.39 42.90
N ALA A 220 -1.68 2.30 42.50
CA ALA A 220 -1.91 3.21 41.40
C ALA A 220 -1.34 2.58 40.12
N CYS A 221 -2.23 2.20 39.22
CA CYS A 221 -1.89 1.57 37.95
C CYS A 221 -2.08 2.57 36.81
N ARG A 222 -1.10 2.62 35.91
CA ARG A 222 -1.15 3.45 34.70
C ARG A 222 -0.69 2.64 33.50
N ILE A 223 -1.39 2.77 32.39
CA ILE A 223 -0.92 2.24 31.10
C ILE A 223 -0.03 3.30 30.47
N GLY A 224 1.11 2.88 29.95
CA GLY A 224 2.03 3.72 29.20
C GLY A 224 2.35 3.12 27.83
N VAL A 225 2.90 3.94 26.94
CA VAL A 225 3.30 3.54 25.59
C VAL A 225 4.69 4.06 25.25
N GLU A 226 5.37 3.33 24.37
CA GLU A 226 6.58 3.77 23.70
C GLU A 226 6.48 3.41 22.22
N GLY A 227 6.56 4.40 21.32
CA GLY A 227 6.48 4.17 19.89
C GLY A 227 5.22 3.42 19.44
N SER A 228 4.12 3.58 20.17
CA SER A 228 2.82 2.94 19.89
C SER A 228 1.68 3.85 20.32
N LEU A 229 0.45 3.47 19.99
CA LEU A 229 -0.78 4.15 20.36
C LEU A 229 -1.72 3.17 21.06
N VAL A 230 -2.20 3.56 22.23
CA VAL A 230 -3.31 2.89 22.91
C VAL A 230 -4.55 3.77 22.76
N SER A 231 -5.59 3.23 22.14
CA SER A 231 -6.93 3.82 22.12
C SER A 231 -7.78 3.12 23.19
N PHE A 232 -7.90 3.75 24.36
CA PHE A 232 -8.59 3.18 25.51
C PHE A 232 -10.10 3.12 25.24
N ILE A 233 -10.77 2.06 25.69
CA ILE A 233 -12.18 1.80 25.38
C ILE A 233 -13.03 1.79 26.64
N SER A 234 -12.65 0.97 27.63
CA SER A 234 -13.48 0.75 28.81
C SER A 234 -12.68 0.26 30.01
N THR A 235 -13.23 0.42 31.17
CA THR A 235 -12.66 0.02 32.47
C THR A 235 -13.78 -0.34 33.46
N ASN A 236 -13.48 -1.18 34.45
CA ASN A 236 -14.39 -1.45 35.57
C ASN A 236 -14.07 -0.66 36.83
N ILE A 237 -12.99 0.13 36.82
CA ILE A 237 -12.62 1.04 37.91
C ILE A 237 -12.55 2.45 37.33
N GLU A 238 -13.26 3.40 37.94
CA GLU A 238 -13.21 4.79 37.55
C GLU A 238 -11.81 5.38 37.82
N PRO A 239 -11.16 6.00 36.81
CA PRO A 239 -9.85 6.61 37.00
C PRO A 239 -9.95 7.91 37.82
N ILE A 240 -8.82 8.32 38.36
CA ILE A 240 -8.73 9.67 38.95
C ILE A 240 -9.01 10.71 37.87
N GLY A 241 -9.92 11.62 38.20
CA GLY A 241 -10.42 12.63 37.26
C GLY A 241 -11.64 12.21 36.44
N GLY A 242 -12.17 11.01 36.70
CA GLY A 242 -13.36 10.48 36.04
C GLY A 242 -13.14 9.85 34.67
N CYS A 243 -14.12 9.09 34.23
CA CYS A 243 -14.14 8.50 32.89
C CYS A 243 -14.40 9.58 31.84
N THR A 244 -13.72 9.47 30.73
CA THR A 244 -14.02 10.22 29.51
C THR A 244 -15.10 9.46 28.75
N SER A 245 -16.33 9.94 28.77
CA SER A 245 -17.33 9.43 27.84
C SER A 245 -16.97 9.92 26.45
N ALA A 246 -16.84 9.02 25.52
CA ALA A 246 -16.78 9.47 24.16
C ALA A 246 -18.20 9.71 23.68
N ASN A 247 -18.44 10.90 23.19
CA ASN A 247 -19.40 11.03 22.11
C ASN A 247 -18.84 10.19 20.97
N ASP A 248 -19.42 9.03 20.76
CA ASP A 248 -19.01 8.15 19.69
C ASP A 248 -19.30 8.87 18.38
N LYS A 249 -18.25 9.20 17.62
CA LYS A 249 -18.33 10.06 16.46
C LYS A 249 -19.15 9.40 15.36
N GLN A 250 -20.20 10.08 14.93
CA GLN A 250 -21.06 9.62 13.84
C GLN A 250 -20.36 9.76 12.50
N PRO A 251 -20.58 8.84 11.54
CA PRO A 251 -20.04 8.96 10.20
C PRO A 251 -20.78 10.09 9.43
N LEU A 252 -20.02 10.95 8.74
CA LEU A 252 -20.55 12.10 8.00
C LEU A 252 -20.54 11.86 6.49
N SER A 253 -19.47 11.27 5.98
CA SER A 253 -19.30 10.98 4.55
C SER A 253 -18.33 9.83 4.35
N MET A 254 -18.36 9.21 3.18
CA MET A 254 -17.36 8.24 2.76
C MET A 254 -16.99 8.40 1.29
N GLU A 255 -15.76 8.05 0.96
CA GLU A 255 -15.22 8.00 -0.39
C GLU A 255 -14.81 6.55 -0.70
N LEU A 256 -15.29 5.99 -1.82
CA LEU A 256 -14.98 4.63 -2.23
C LEU A 256 -13.71 4.58 -3.07
N ASN A 257 -12.78 3.72 -2.69
CA ASN A 257 -11.55 3.43 -3.40
C ASN A 257 -11.51 1.94 -3.77
N GLY A 258 -10.76 1.58 -4.81
CA GLY A 258 -10.61 0.18 -5.23
C GLY A 258 -11.82 -0.40 -5.98
N VAL A 259 -12.76 0.42 -6.43
CA VAL A 259 -13.83 -0.03 -7.35
C VAL A 259 -13.23 -0.19 -8.73
N PRO A 260 -13.24 -1.41 -9.34
CA PRO A 260 -12.68 -1.61 -10.67
C PRO A 260 -13.47 -0.84 -11.72
N SER A 261 -12.79 -0.32 -12.75
CA SER A 261 -13.44 0.35 -13.88
C SER A 261 -14.19 -0.62 -14.77
N GLU A 262 -13.74 -1.88 -14.86
CA GLU A 262 -14.34 -2.96 -15.63
C GLU A 262 -14.37 -4.26 -14.82
N VAL A 263 -15.41 -5.05 -15.04
CA VAL A 263 -15.64 -6.36 -14.43
C VAL A 263 -16.11 -7.33 -15.51
N LEU A 264 -15.61 -8.56 -15.51
CA LEU A 264 -16.06 -9.56 -16.47
C LEU A 264 -17.51 -9.97 -16.21
N VAL A 265 -18.27 -10.16 -17.28
CA VAL A 265 -19.62 -10.72 -17.22
C VAL A 265 -19.58 -12.09 -16.54
N GLY A 266 -20.51 -12.33 -15.60
CA GLY A 266 -20.59 -13.57 -14.83
C GLY A 266 -19.67 -13.63 -13.59
N GLN A 267 -18.77 -12.67 -13.40
CA GLN A 267 -18.02 -12.53 -12.14
C GLN A 267 -18.97 -12.13 -11.01
N THR A 268 -18.79 -12.70 -9.82
CA THR A 268 -19.61 -12.29 -8.68
C THR A 268 -19.23 -10.88 -8.19
N LEU A 269 -20.19 -10.17 -7.60
CA LEU A 269 -19.91 -8.84 -7.05
C LEU A 269 -18.87 -8.91 -5.92
N GLU A 270 -18.89 -9.95 -5.09
CA GLU A 270 -17.95 -10.16 -4.00
C GLU A 270 -16.51 -10.32 -4.50
N GLU A 271 -16.31 -11.13 -5.54
CA GLU A 271 -15.01 -11.28 -6.18
C GLU A 271 -14.53 -9.97 -6.81
N ALA A 272 -15.41 -9.30 -7.55
CA ALA A 272 -15.08 -8.06 -8.24
C ALA A 272 -14.74 -6.92 -7.26
N MET A 273 -15.39 -6.87 -6.10
CA MET A 273 -15.25 -5.79 -5.11
C MET A 273 -14.34 -6.15 -3.92
N ALA A 274 -13.57 -7.23 -4.02
CA ALA A 274 -12.72 -7.72 -2.92
C ALA A 274 -11.68 -6.68 -2.44
N ASN A 275 -11.22 -5.79 -3.32
CA ASN A 275 -10.25 -4.75 -3.03
C ASN A 275 -10.88 -3.39 -2.67
N VAL A 276 -12.21 -3.29 -2.64
CA VAL A 276 -12.89 -2.03 -2.31
C VAL A 276 -12.65 -1.67 -0.86
N THR A 277 -12.29 -0.42 -0.65
CA THR A 277 -12.18 0.22 0.66
C THR A 277 -12.98 1.51 0.67
N ALA A 278 -13.29 2.02 1.84
CA ALA A 278 -13.89 3.33 1.96
C ALA A 278 -13.13 4.17 2.99
N LEU A 279 -12.79 5.40 2.63
CA LEU A 279 -12.31 6.41 3.57
C LEU A 279 -13.54 7.07 4.18
N VAL A 280 -13.82 6.77 5.44
CA VAL A 280 -14.96 7.33 6.18
C VAL A 280 -14.50 8.54 6.98
N THR A 281 -15.20 9.66 6.81
CA THR A 281 -15.02 10.87 7.62
C THR A 281 -16.11 10.90 8.68
N PHE A 282 -15.70 11.02 9.93
CA PHE A 282 -16.56 11.13 11.10
C PHE A 282 -16.62 12.56 11.61
N GLU A 283 -17.47 12.80 12.60
CA GLU A 283 -17.54 14.06 13.32
C GLU A 283 -16.16 14.51 13.80
N GLU A 284 -15.99 15.82 13.93
CA GLU A 284 -14.72 16.48 14.30
C GLU A 284 -13.56 16.22 13.32
N GLY A 285 -13.85 15.76 12.08
CA GLY A 285 -12.87 15.57 11.03
C GLY A 285 -11.97 14.35 11.19
N VAL A 286 -12.32 13.41 12.07
CA VAL A 286 -11.60 12.14 12.21
C VAL A 286 -11.90 11.26 11.00
N THR A 287 -10.92 10.56 10.48
CA THR A 287 -11.07 9.65 9.33
C THR A 287 -10.60 8.24 9.68
N ALA A 288 -11.23 7.25 9.05
CA ALA A 288 -10.77 5.86 9.09
C ALA A 288 -11.02 5.16 7.76
N THR A 289 -10.08 4.30 7.35
CA THR A 289 -10.25 3.44 6.19
C THR A 289 -10.89 2.12 6.63
N VAL A 290 -12.02 1.78 6.01
CA VAL A 290 -12.75 0.53 6.24
C VAL A 290 -12.69 -0.37 5.00
N THR A 291 -12.70 -1.66 5.21
CA THR A 291 -12.60 -2.66 4.14
C THR A 291 -13.98 -3.13 3.66
N ALA A 292 -14.03 -3.84 2.54
CA ALA A 292 -15.27 -4.39 1.99
C ALA A 292 -16.09 -5.22 2.99
N LYS A 293 -15.45 -5.82 3.99
CA LYS A 293 -16.11 -6.61 5.05
C LYS A 293 -17.01 -5.78 5.96
N ASP A 294 -16.69 -4.50 6.13
CA ASP A 294 -17.43 -3.56 6.97
C ASP A 294 -18.46 -2.75 6.19
N LEU A 295 -18.47 -2.90 4.87
CA LEU A 295 -19.35 -2.19 3.95
C LEU A 295 -20.56 -3.05 3.60
N GLN A 296 -21.71 -2.42 3.50
CA GLN A 296 -22.95 -3.06 3.04
C GLN A 296 -23.23 -2.66 1.60
N PHE A 297 -23.19 -3.63 0.69
CA PHE A 297 -23.49 -3.42 -0.72
C PHE A 297 -25.00 -3.44 -0.94
N GLU A 298 -25.57 -2.31 -1.37
CA GLU A 298 -26.99 -2.15 -1.66
C GLU A 298 -27.25 -2.23 -3.17
N ALA A 299 -28.49 -2.54 -3.54
CA ALA A 299 -28.92 -2.59 -4.95
C ALA A 299 -27.91 -3.33 -5.84
N ILE A 300 -27.60 -4.59 -5.48
CA ILE A 300 -26.63 -5.44 -6.20
C ILE A 300 -26.93 -5.41 -7.71
N PRO A 301 -26.00 -4.90 -8.53
CA PRO A 301 -26.23 -4.82 -9.98
C PRO A 301 -26.25 -6.22 -10.60
N ASN A 302 -27.01 -6.37 -11.71
CA ASN A 302 -26.97 -7.62 -12.46
C ASN A 302 -25.63 -7.73 -13.22
N MET A 303 -24.79 -8.64 -12.78
CA MET A 303 -23.46 -8.88 -13.35
C MET A 303 -23.47 -9.74 -14.62
N GLU A 304 -24.64 -10.28 -15.00
CA GLU A 304 -24.83 -11.01 -16.26
C GLU A 304 -25.13 -10.07 -17.44
N ASP A 305 -25.52 -8.83 -17.19
CA ASP A 305 -25.87 -7.85 -18.22
C ASP A 305 -24.68 -6.92 -18.47
N LEU A 306 -24.26 -6.82 -19.73
CA LEU A 306 -23.19 -5.91 -20.17
C LEU A 306 -23.55 -4.44 -19.97
N GLY A 307 -22.53 -3.60 -19.87
CA GLY A 307 -22.62 -2.15 -19.81
C GLY A 307 -22.46 -1.56 -18.42
N GLN A 308 -22.66 -0.26 -18.32
CA GLN A 308 -22.41 0.49 -17.09
C GLN A 308 -23.35 0.07 -15.96
N LYS A 309 -22.80 -0.12 -14.79
CA LYS A 309 -23.46 -0.43 -13.54
C LYS A 309 -23.11 0.61 -12.49
N THR A 310 -23.95 0.73 -11.48
CA THR A 310 -23.69 1.58 -10.31
C THR A 310 -23.57 0.71 -9.08
N LEU A 311 -22.44 0.79 -8.42
CA LEU A 311 -22.24 0.25 -7.08
C LEU A 311 -22.77 1.25 -6.07
N ILE A 312 -23.62 0.80 -5.14
CA ILE A 312 -24.13 1.59 -4.03
C ILE A 312 -23.67 0.91 -2.74
N VAL A 313 -23.03 1.65 -1.88
CA VAL A 313 -22.45 1.14 -0.63
C VAL A 313 -22.97 1.97 0.53
N LEU A 314 -23.37 1.28 1.59
CA LEU A 314 -23.77 1.86 2.88
C LEU A 314 -22.74 1.56 3.93
N TYR A 315 -22.57 2.51 4.85
CA TYR A 315 -21.81 2.35 6.08
C TYR A 315 -22.63 2.89 7.25
N ASN A 316 -22.82 2.10 8.28
CA ASN A 316 -23.74 2.37 9.39
C ASN A 316 -23.09 2.23 10.77
N LYS A 317 -21.75 2.34 10.85
CA LYS A 317 -21.04 2.24 12.12
C LYS A 317 -20.43 3.58 12.51
N THR A 318 -20.33 3.82 13.80
CA THR A 318 -19.61 4.93 14.39
C THR A 318 -18.10 4.69 14.33
N PHE A 319 -17.29 5.69 14.68
CA PHE A 319 -15.83 5.56 14.73
C PHE A 319 -15.34 4.38 15.60
N LYS A 320 -16.09 4.07 16.65
CA LYS A 320 -15.80 2.94 17.57
C LYS A 320 -16.46 1.62 17.15
N GLY A 321 -17.12 1.59 16.02
CA GLY A 321 -17.75 0.38 15.48
C GLY A 321 -19.13 0.06 16.05
N LEU A 322 -19.73 0.95 16.85
CA LEU A 322 -21.13 0.83 17.27
C LEU A 322 -22.07 1.17 16.11
N ASN A 323 -23.37 0.86 16.26
CA ASN A 323 -24.34 1.26 15.26
C ASN A 323 -24.48 2.77 15.23
N ALA A 324 -24.33 3.36 14.04
CA ALA A 324 -24.54 4.78 13.84
C ALA A 324 -26.04 5.12 13.87
N ASP A 325 -26.36 6.35 14.31
CA ASP A 325 -27.73 6.88 14.28
C ASP A 325 -28.26 6.99 12.85
N LYS A 326 -27.36 7.14 11.89
CA LYS A 326 -27.64 7.33 10.48
C LYS A 326 -26.60 6.62 9.61
N ALA A 327 -27.06 5.81 8.69
CA ALA A 327 -26.16 5.26 7.65
C ALA A 327 -25.78 6.37 6.67
N ILE A 328 -24.53 6.35 6.23
CA ILE A 328 -24.02 7.14 5.11
C ILE A 328 -23.93 6.27 3.87
N MET A 329 -23.97 6.90 2.69
CA MET A 329 -23.99 6.19 1.41
C MET A 329 -22.99 6.83 0.44
N ALA A 330 -22.32 5.99 -0.35
CA ALA A 330 -21.56 6.41 -1.51
C ALA A 330 -21.88 5.52 -2.71
N SER A 331 -21.63 6.03 -3.89
CA SER A 331 -21.82 5.27 -5.13
C SER A 331 -20.68 5.50 -6.10
N LYS A 332 -20.37 4.47 -6.90
CA LYS A 332 -19.38 4.55 -7.98
C LYS A 332 -19.86 3.69 -9.16
N THR A 333 -19.54 4.11 -10.38
CA THR A 333 -19.90 3.36 -11.60
C THR A 333 -18.75 2.49 -12.06
N PHE A 334 -19.08 1.36 -12.70
CA PHE A 334 -18.15 0.47 -13.37
C PHE A 334 -18.85 -0.17 -14.59
N ASN A 335 -18.09 -0.77 -15.49
CA ASN A 335 -18.64 -1.44 -16.68
C ASN A 335 -18.53 -2.96 -16.54
N VAL A 336 -19.61 -3.67 -16.84
CA VAL A 336 -19.59 -5.13 -17.06
C VAL A 336 -19.29 -5.37 -18.53
N VAL A 337 -18.21 -6.08 -18.82
CA VAL A 337 -17.65 -6.30 -20.17
C VAL A 337 -17.48 -7.80 -20.45
N LYS A 338 -17.48 -8.19 -21.74
CA LYS A 338 -17.19 -9.57 -22.16
C LYS A 338 -15.71 -9.92 -22.03
N GLU A 339 -14.88 -8.93 -22.28
CA GLU A 339 -13.44 -9.02 -22.27
C GLU A 339 -12.90 -7.74 -21.67
N LEU A 340 -11.95 -7.86 -20.77
CA LEU A 340 -11.32 -6.68 -20.14
C LEU A 340 -10.55 -5.90 -21.20
N SER A 341 -10.61 -4.58 -21.16
CA SER A 341 -9.79 -3.72 -22.01
C SER A 341 -8.32 -4.06 -21.87
N ALA A 342 -7.63 -4.12 -22.97
CA ALA A 342 -6.18 -4.33 -22.97
C ALA A 342 -5.48 -3.17 -22.26
N PHE A 343 -4.37 -3.46 -21.61
CA PHE A 343 -3.52 -2.42 -21.06
C PHE A 343 -2.92 -1.59 -22.20
N THR A 344 -2.92 -0.28 -22.00
CA THR A 344 -2.21 0.66 -22.86
C THR A 344 -0.99 1.20 -22.15
N GLN A 345 -0.01 1.64 -22.93
CA GLN A 345 1.21 2.24 -22.43
C GLN A 345 1.42 3.56 -23.14
N THR A 346 1.82 4.61 -22.44
CA THR A 346 2.08 5.94 -23.02
C THR A 346 3.42 6.46 -22.48
N VAL A 347 4.30 6.83 -23.37
CA VAL A 347 5.53 7.56 -23.02
C VAL A 347 5.18 9.03 -22.81
N VAL A 348 5.60 9.58 -21.67
CA VAL A 348 5.32 10.97 -21.28
C VAL A 348 6.58 11.68 -20.83
N VAL A 349 6.67 12.95 -21.13
CA VAL A 349 7.76 13.84 -20.69
C VAL A 349 7.22 14.78 -19.62
N PRO A 350 7.70 14.69 -18.38
CA PRO A 350 7.28 15.58 -17.31
C PRO A 350 7.71 17.03 -17.52
N ASN A 351 6.98 17.95 -16.92
CA ASN A 351 7.34 19.35 -16.84
C ASN A 351 7.57 19.75 -15.36
N PRO A 352 8.67 20.45 -14.99
CA PRO A 352 9.74 20.94 -15.89
C PRO A 352 10.68 19.82 -16.37
N LEU A 353 11.41 20.06 -17.46
CA LEU A 353 12.38 19.10 -18.02
C LEU A 353 13.60 18.85 -17.14
N ILE A 354 13.94 19.79 -16.28
CA ILE A 354 14.97 19.66 -15.25
C ILE A 354 14.29 19.87 -13.91
N LEU A 355 14.33 18.85 -13.05
CA LEU A 355 13.75 18.90 -11.73
C LEU A 355 14.83 18.88 -10.67
N GLY A 356 14.85 19.91 -9.83
CA GLY A 356 15.87 20.11 -8.80
C GLY A 356 17.03 20.98 -9.26
N ALA A 357 17.86 21.37 -8.32
CA ALA A 357 19.05 22.20 -8.59
C ALA A 357 20.22 21.34 -9.11
N GLU A 358 20.94 21.81 -10.11
CA GLU A 358 22.06 21.09 -10.75
C GLU A 358 23.21 20.76 -9.77
N ASP A 359 23.32 21.49 -8.67
CA ASP A 359 24.30 21.22 -7.60
C ASP A 359 23.80 20.18 -6.57
N ASN A 360 22.65 19.55 -6.84
CA ASN A 360 21.99 18.58 -5.97
C ASN A 360 21.62 19.12 -4.57
N SER A 361 21.49 20.45 -4.41
CA SER A 361 21.14 21.08 -3.14
C SER A 361 19.64 21.03 -2.81
N THR A 362 18.80 20.62 -3.75
CA THR A 362 17.35 20.49 -3.53
C THR A 362 17.08 19.36 -2.55
N GLY A 363 16.56 19.73 -1.38
CA GLY A 363 16.11 18.76 -0.39
C GLY A 363 14.73 18.22 -0.70
N PHE A 364 14.33 17.22 0.09
CA PHE A 364 13.04 16.55 -0.02
C PHE A 364 11.87 17.56 -0.05
N TRP A 365 10.91 17.37 -0.97
CA TRP A 365 9.79 18.28 -1.23
C TRP A 365 10.16 19.69 -1.76
N GLY A 366 11.42 19.94 -2.04
CA GLY A 366 11.87 21.25 -2.55
C GLY A 366 11.47 21.54 -4.00
N ALA A 367 11.18 20.52 -4.79
CA ALA A 367 10.76 20.63 -6.18
C ALA A 367 9.85 19.45 -6.59
N HIS A 368 8.89 19.72 -7.50
CA HIS A 368 7.98 18.74 -8.06
C HIS A 368 7.76 18.96 -9.55
N THR A 369 7.48 17.88 -10.29
CA THR A 369 6.90 18.00 -11.63
C THR A 369 5.41 18.33 -11.55
N ASP A 370 4.81 18.69 -12.67
CA ASP A 370 3.37 18.72 -12.82
C ASP A 370 2.78 17.33 -12.60
N ASN A 371 1.50 17.27 -12.19
CA ASN A 371 0.78 16.02 -12.01
C ASN A 371 0.50 15.37 -13.37
N ILE A 372 0.83 14.10 -13.52
CA ILE A 372 0.58 13.29 -14.70
C ILE A 372 -0.56 12.32 -14.37
N LYS A 373 -1.69 12.45 -15.09
CA LYS A 373 -2.84 11.55 -14.94
C LYS A 373 -2.53 10.18 -15.53
N ILE A 374 -3.00 9.12 -14.87
CA ILE A 374 -2.94 7.74 -15.35
C ILE A 374 -4.37 7.21 -15.43
N GLU A 375 -4.82 6.91 -16.64
CA GLU A 375 -6.15 6.33 -16.83
C GLU A 375 -6.20 4.86 -16.37
N PRO A 376 -7.37 4.31 -16.03
CA PRO A 376 -7.51 2.88 -15.72
C PRO A 376 -6.93 2.00 -16.83
N LYS A 377 -6.16 0.97 -16.45
CA LYS A 377 -5.43 0.07 -17.36
C LYS A 377 -4.42 0.76 -18.27
N GLU A 378 -3.83 1.81 -17.77
CA GLU A 378 -2.75 2.52 -18.45
C GLU A 378 -1.44 2.44 -17.65
N THR A 379 -0.34 2.32 -18.38
CA THR A 379 1.02 2.50 -17.87
C THR A 379 1.60 3.79 -18.44
N LYS A 380 2.05 4.70 -17.58
CA LYS A 380 2.88 5.83 -17.99
C LYS A 380 4.36 5.47 -17.90
N VAL A 381 5.09 5.74 -18.96
CA VAL A 381 6.54 5.51 -19.05
C VAL A 381 7.25 6.84 -19.09
N THR A 382 8.26 6.99 -18.24
CA THR A 382 9.10 8.20 -18.20
C THR A 382 10.57 7.80 -18.19
N THR A 383 11.38 8.48 -18.97
CA THR A 383 12.83 8.28 -19.02
C THR A 383 13.57 9.55 -18.63
N PHE A 384 14.65 9.40 -17.87
CA PHE A 384 15.46 10.52 -17.40
C PHE A 384 16.86 10.09 -16.97
N THR A 385 17.76 11.07 -16.86
CA THR A 385 19.03 10.89 -16.18
C THR A 385 18.90 11.42 -14.76
N ASN A 386 19.26 10.58 -13.78
CA ASN A 386 19.34 10.96 -12.37
C ASN A 386 20.77 11.35 -12.03
N TYR A 387 20.95 12.53 -11.49
CA TYR A 387 22.23 13.03 -10.97
C TYR A 387 22.11 13.16 -9.45
N SER A 388 22.85 12.33 -8.73
CA SER A 388 22.74 12.22 -7.28
C SER A 388 23.96 12.79 -6.58
N SER A 389 23.76 13.39 -5.41
CA SER A 389 24.87 13.75 -4.50
C SER A 389 25.59 12.53 -3.93
N CYS A 390 24.96 11.36 -3.97
CA CYS A 390 25.48 10.09 -3.47
C CYS A 390 25.90 10.08 -1.99
N VAL A 391 25.44 11.04 -1.19
CA VAL A 391 25.79 11.11 0.24
C VAL A 391 25.05 10.02 0.99
N GLU A 392 23.75 9.89 0.73
CA GLU A 392 22.87 8.91 1.38
C GLU A 392 22.09 8.12 0.33
N ASN A 393 21.53 6.95 0.71
CA ASN A 393 20.73 6.13 -0.21
C ASN A 393 19.47 6.86 -0.68
N TRP A 394 18.88 7.70 0.17
CA TRP A 394 17.68 8.48 -0.18
C TRP A 394 17.96 9.71 -1.06
N ASN A 395 19.21 10.06 -1.32
CA ASN A 395 19.54 11.14 -2.25
C ASN A 395 19.29 10.71 -3.70
N ASN A 396 18.02 10.55 -4.04
CA ASN A 396 17.53 10.06 -5.31
C ASN A 396 16.14 10.63 -5.61
N PHE A 397 15.60 10.20 -6.75
CA PHE A 397 14.23 10.52 -7.13
C PHE A 397 13.21 9.79 -6.27
N CYS A 398 12.06 10.42 -6.11
CA CYS A 398 10.87 9.83 -5.53
C CYS A 398 9.70 9.97 -6.50
N ILE A 399 8.81 8.99 -6.49
CA ILE A 399 7.53 9.03 -7.19
C ILE A 399 6.44 9.23 -6.14
N VAL A 400 5.68 10.31 -6.29
CA VAL A 400 4.55 10.66 -5.43
C VAL A 400 3.28 10.29 -6.16
N LEU A 401 2.48 9.41 -5.57
CA LEU A 401 1.16 9.04 -6.05
C LEU A 401 0.14 9.94 -5.38
N CYS A 402 -0.72 10.58 -6.14
CA CYS A 402 -1.66 11.56 -5.61
C CYS A 402 -2.98 11.58 -6.37
N LYS A 403 -3.94 12.31 -5.82
CA LYS A 403 -5.19 12.70 -6.44
C LYS A 403 -5.02 14.01 -7.22
N ALA A 404 -6.03 14.41 -7.98
CA ALA A 404 -6.06 15.68 -8.70
C ALA A 404 -5.87 16.91 -7.80
N ASP A 405 -6.26 16.84 -6.53
CA ASP A 405 -6.15 17.90 -5.53
C ASP A 405 -4.81 17.90 -4.77
N ASN A 406 -3.86 17.04 -5.18
CA ASN A 406 -2.55 16.80 -4.56
C ASN A 406 -2.58 16.06 -3.21
N SER A 407 -3.72 15.56 -2.74
CA SER A 407 -3.72 14.63 -1.61
C SER A 407 -3.03 13.33 -2.00
N GLU A 408 -2.16 12.81 -1.12
CA GLU A 408 -1.24 11.74 -1.47
C GLU A 408 -1.80 10.38 -1.09
N TYR A 409 -1.59 9.39 -1.95
CA TYR A 409 -1.81 7.98 -1.66
C TYR A 409 -0.56 7.36 -1.03
N ALA A 410 0.58 7.61 -1.65
CA ALA A 410 1.87 7.05 -1.23
C ALA A 410 3.04 7.78 -1.88
N VAL A 411 4.21 7.62 -1.29
CA VAL A 411 5.50 8.04 -1.85
C VAL A 411 6.44 6.85 -1.87
N VAL A 412 7.08 6.61 -3.00
CA VAL A 412 8.06 5.53 -3.18
C VAL A 412 9.40 6.09 -3.65
N ARG A 413 10.50 5.45 -3.20
CA ARG A 413 11.87 5.87 -3.48
C ARG A 413 12.67 4.77 -4.19
N ALA A 414 13.69 5.18 -4.92
CA ALA A 414 14.60 4.28 -5.63
C ALA A 414 15.37 3.31 -4.71
N ASP A 415 15.52 3.63 -3.43
CA ASP A 415 16.24 2.83 -2.41
C ASP A 415 15.36 1.79 -1.70
N ASN A 416 14.22 1.42 -2.25
CA ASN A 416 13.27 0.44 -1.71
C ASN A 416 12.53 0.91 -0.44
N TYR A 417 12.46 2.20 -0.21
CA TYR A 417 11.71 2.78 0.90
C TYR A 417 10.48 3.51 0.37
N GLY A 418 9.44 3.58 1.21
CA GLY A 418 8.24 4.33 0.89
C GLY A 418 7.36 4.52 2.12
N TRP A 419 6.31 5.30 1.96
CA TRP A 419 5.30 5.53 3.00
C TRP A 419 3.95 5.90 2.39
N GLY A 420 2.94 5.94 3.23
CA GLY A 420 1.55 6.16 2.86
C GLY A 420 0.72 4.87 2.92
N ASP A 421 -0.60 5.03 3.00
CA ASP A 421 -1.50 3.88 3.22
C ASP A 421 -1.41 2.86 2.09
N CYS A 422 -1.29 3.33 0.84
CA CYS A 422 -1.16 2.43 -0.31
C CYS A 422 0.19 1.69 -0.30
N TYR A 423 1.28 2.36 0.13
CA TYR A 423 2.57 1.70 0.27
C TYR A 423 2.55 0.58 1.31
N ALA A 424 1.85 0.77 2.44
CA ALA A 424 1.73 -0.24 3.48
C ALA A 424 1.10 -1.56 2.99
N SER A 425 0.32 -1.51 1.91
CA SER A 425 -0.34 -2.69 1.33
C SER A 425 0.43 -3.34 0.18
N CYS A 426 1.51 -2.73 -0.33
CA CYS A 426 2.27 -3.26 -1.47
C CYS A 426 3.42 -4.19 -1.05
N THR A 427 3.97 -4.88 -2.05
CA THR A 427 5.17 -5.71 -1.89
C THR A 427 6.34 -5.04 -2.62
N PRO A 428 7.25 -4.36 -1.91
CA PRO A 428 8.49 -3.85 -2.50
C PRO A 428 9.40 -5.01 -2.92
N VAL A 429 9.94 -4.92 -4.12
CA VAL A 429 10.85 -5.92 -4.69
C VAL A 429 12.02 -5.21 -5.36
N MET A 430 13.22 -5.67 -5.12
CA MET A 430 14.43 -5.24 -5.84
C MET A 430 15.24 -6.45 -6.27
N GLU A 431 16.22 -6.26 -7.13
CA GLU A 431 17.12 -7.34 -7.53
C GLU A 431 17.78 -7.99 -6.31
N GLU A 432 18.05 -9.30 -6.43
CA GLU A 432 18.65 -10.07 -5.34
C GLU A 432 20.07 -9.55 -5.02
N GLY A 433 20.34 -9.34 -3.73
CA GLY A 433 21.67 -9.00 -3.24
C GLY A 433 22.16 -7.59 -3.58
N ARG A 434 21.26 -6.60 -3.73
CA ARG A 434 21.66 -5.20 -3.93
C ARG A 434 22.67 -4.76 -2.88
N ASN A 435 23.85 -4.36 -3.34
CA ASN A 435 24.87 -3.73 -2.53
C ASN A 435 24.70 -2.21 -2.59
N PHE A 436 24.19 -1.60 -1.52
CA PHE A 436 23.94 -0.16 -1.47
C PHE A 436 25.22 0.69 -1.53
N ASP A 437 26.37 0.17 -1.12
CA ASP A 437 27.65 0.88 -1.25
C ASP A 437 28.12 0.96 -2.71
N GLU A 438 27.73 0.02 -3.56
CA GLU A 438 27.95 0.06 -5.02
C GLU A 438 26.83 0.85 -5.72
N TRP A 439 25.57 0.59 -5.35
CA TRP A 439 24.41 1.20 -5.97
C TRP A 439 24.38 2.72 -5.80
N ARG A 440 24.64 3.21 -4.59
CA ARG A 440 24.56 4.64 -4.27
C ARG A 440 25.44 5.51 -5.19
N PRO A 441 26.76 5.24 -5.35
CA PRO A 441 27.57 6.03 -6.29
C PRO A 441 27.22 5.80 -7.76
N ALA A 442 26.62 4.65 -8.11
CA ALA A 442 26.20 4.37 -9.47
C ALA A 442 25.00 5.22 -9.91
N MET A 443 24.28 5.84 -8.97
CA MET A 443 23.09 6.63 -9.27
C MET A 443 23.40 8.05 -9.78
N ASP A 444 24.64 8.52 -9.68
CA ASP A 444 25.04 9.79 -10.29
C ASP A 444 25.28 9.62 -11.79
N GLY A 445 24.40 10.18 -12.61
CA GLY A 445 24.38 9.99 -14.06
C GLY A 445 23.67 8.71 -14.51
N ALA A 446 22.94 8.03 -13.63
CA ALA A 446 22.18 6.83 -13.97
C ALA A 446 21.06 7.14 -14.96
N LYS A 447 20.90 6.27 -15.98
CA LYS A 447 19.76 6.30 -16.91
C LYS A 447 18.60 5.52 -16.30
N VAL A 448 17.47 6.19 -16.15
CA VAL A 448 16.30 5.64 -15.46
C VAL A 448 15.11 5.57 -16.40
N THR A 449 14.43 4.42 -16.40
CA THR A 449 13.11 4.24 -17.01
C THR A 449 12.12 3.84 -15.92
N THR A 450 11.05 4.58 -15.76
CA THR A 450 9.97 4.28 -14.81
C THR A 450 8.70 3.90 -15.53
N TYR A 451 7.97 2.94 -14.94
CA TYR A 451 6.67 2.46 -15.38
C TYR A 451 5.72 2.60 -14.20
N VAL A 452 4.67 3.40 -14.34
CA VAL A 452 3.63 3.58 -13.32
C VAL A 452 2.32 3.07 -13.92
N THR A 453 1.79 1.97 -13.40
CA THR A 453 0.66 1.24 -13.97
C THR A 453 -0.57 1.34 -13.08
N ASN A 454 -1.64 1.95 -13.59
CA ASN A 454 -2.97 1.87 -12.99
C ASN A 454 -3.63 0.57 -13.46
N ASN A 455 -3.78 -0.40 -12.55
CA ASN A 455 -4.36 -1.71 -12.91
C ASN A 455 -5.86 -1.65 -13.19
N GLY A 456 -6.52 -0.52 -12.86
CA GLY A 456 -7.95 -0.31 -13.11
C GLY A 456 -8.87 -1.07 -12.13
N ASP A 457 -8.29 -1.77 -11.15
CA ASP A 457 -8.99 -2.55 -10.13
C ASP A 457 -8.79 -1.99 -8.70
N GLY A 458 -8.32 -0.76 -8.60
CA GLY A 458 -7.97 -0.11 -7.33
C GLY A 458 -6.60 -0.47 -6.82
N THR A 459 -5.78 -1.12 -7.65
CA THR A 459 -4.37 -1.36 -7.38
C THR A 459 -3.46 -0.66 -8.38
N LEU A 460 -2.21 -0.48 -8.02
CA LEU A 460 -1.19 0.16 -8.84
C LEU A 460 0.14 -0.57 -8.68
N ASP A 461 0.90 -0.62 -9.78
CA ASP A 461 2.27 -1.11 -9.78
C ASP A 461 3.24 -0.01 -10.23
N ILE A 462 4.43 0.02 -9.63
CA ILE A 462 5.54 0.87 -10.06
C ILE A 462 6.76 0.00 -10.30
N LYS A 463 7.45 0.25 -11.42
CA LYS A 463 8.76 -0.32 -11.72
C LYS A 463 9.71 0.78 -12.14
N ALA A 464 10.90 0.81 -11.55
CA ALA A 464 12.01 1.65 -11.98
C ALA A 464 13.19 0.76 -12.38
N VAL A 465 13.68 0.96 -13.58
CA VAL A 465 14.89 0.30 -14.13
C VAL A 465 15.97 1.39 -14.22
N MET A 466 17.06 1.21 -13.50
CA MET A 466 18.15 2.17 -13.36
C MET A 466 19.42 1.55 -13.92
N VAL A 467 19.96 2.10 -15.00
CA VAL A 467 21.29 1.72 -15.52
C VAL A 467 22.29 2.68 -14.93
N GLY A 468 23.06 2.22 -13.95
CA GLY A 468 24.04 3.02 -13.24
C GLY A 468 25.21 3.47 -14.13
N ASN A 469 25.97 4.46 -13.68
CA ASN A 469 27.19 4.90 -14.34
C ASN A 469 28.27 3.80 -14.36
N ASP A 470 28.13 2.76 -13.55
CA ASP A 470 28.95 1.53 -13.53
C ASP A 470 28.55 0.51 -14.61
N GLY A 471 27.49 0.80 -15.38
CA GLY A 471 26.93 -0.06 -16.41
C GLY A 471 26.08 -1.22 -15.90
N LYS A 472 25.86 -1.34 -14.58
CA LYS A 472 24.95 -2.35 -14.00
C LYS A 472 23.51 -1.86 -14.06
N THR A 473 22.59 -2.81 -14.21
CA THR A 473 21.14 -2.54 -14.14
C THR A 473 20.63 -2.88 -12.74
N TYR A 474 19.94 -1.92 -12.16
CA TYR A 474 19.27 -2.04 -10.88
C TYR A 474 17.76 -1.89 -11.10
N THR A 475 16.97 -2.68 -10.38
CA THR A 475 15.51 -2.65 -10.54
C THR A 475 14.82 -2.50 -9.18
N GLN A 476 13.87 -1.59 -9.12
CA GLN A 476 13.00 -1.40 -7.99
C GLN A 476 11.55 -1.54 -8.43
N GLU A 477 10.80 -2.43 -7.76
CA GLU A 477 9.38 -2.65 -8.04
C GLU A 477 8.55 -2.50 -6.75
N TYR A 478 7.35 -1.94 -6.89
CA TYR A 478 6.32 -1.86 -5.86
C TYR A 478 5.04 -2.42 -6.46
N LYS A 479 4.60 -3.62 -5.99
CA LYS A 479 3.51 -4.37 -6.59
C LYS A 479 2.27 -4.41 -5.72
N GLY A 480 1.12 -4.21 -6.35
CA GLY A 480 -0.18 -4.38 -5.70
C GLY A 480 -0.47 -3.32 -4.63
N MET A 481 -0.05 -2.07 -4.83
CA MET A 481 -0.41 -0.95 -3.96
C MET A 481 -1.92 -0.76 -4.00
N LYS A 482 -2.60 -0.94 -2.86
CA LYS A 482 -4.07 -0.95 -2.74
C LYS A 482 -4.61 0.39 -2.24
N GLY A 483 -5.93 0.59 -2.38
CA GLY A 483 -6.61 1.78 -1.89
C GLY A 483 -6.52 2.96 -2.85
N ILE A 484 -6.28 2.69 -4.14
CA ILE A 484 -6.23 3.68 -5.20
C ILE A 484 -7.64 3.92 -5.75
N ASP A 485 -8.00 5.17 -6.00
CA ASP A 485 -9.11 5.50 -6.89
C ASP A 485 -8.59 5.51 -8.34
N ALA A 486 -8.93 4.46 -9.10
CA ALA A 486 -8.44 4.28 -10.46
C ALA A 486 -8.81 5.43 -11.42
N ASP A 487 -9.92 6.14 -11.18
CA ASP A 487 -10.35 7.28 -12.00
C ASP A 487 -9.71 8.61 -11.58
N ASN A 488 -9.12 8.67 -10.38
CA ASN A 488 -8.50 9.85 -9.81
C ASN A 488 -7.05 9.59 -9.38
N LEU A 489 -6.28 8.95 -10.27
CA LEU A 489 -4.88 8.63 -10.03
C LEU A 489 -3.98 9.54 -10.86
N TYR A 490 -3.05 10.18 -10.17
CA TYR A 490 -1.97 11.00 -10.72
C TYR A 490 -0.66 10.61 -10.07
N PHE A 491 0.44 10.91 -10.74
CA PHE A 491 1.76 10.86 -10.13
C PHE A 491 2.58 12.09 -10.53
N ARG A 492 3.60 12.35 -9.74
CA ARG A 492 4.61 13.37 -10.00
C ARG A 492 5.95 12.91 -9.45
N PHE A 493 7.01 13.49 -9.95
CA PHE A 493 8.35 13.27 -9.39
C PHE A 493 8.69 14.36 -8.38
N THR A 494 9.45 13.98 -7.37
CA THR A 494 10.18 14.88 -6.48
C THR A 494 11.60 14.37 -6.28
N VAL A 495 12.46 15.19 -5.72
CA VAL A 495 13.89 14.90 -5.54
C VAL A 495 14.32 15.13 -4.10
N ASP A 496 15.39 14.43 -3.70
CA ASP A 496 16.07 14.68 -2.44
C ASP A 496 17.59 14.50 -2.64
N GLY A 497 18.34 15.59 -2.57
CA GLY A 497 19.77 15.57 -2.81
C GLY A 497 20.17 15.07 -4.21
N CYS A 498 19.32 15.28 -5.19
CA CYS A 498 19.56 14.94 -6.59
C CYS A 498 18.84 15.94 -7.51
N HIS A 499 19.13 15.85 -8.82
CA HIS A 499 18.31 16.47 -9.86
C HIS A 499 18.07 15.49 -11.00
N LEU A 500 16.95 15.66 -11.71
CA LEU A 500 16.55 14.84 -12.84
C LEU A 500 16.58 15.65 -14.13
N VAL A 501 17.08 15.06 -15.19
CA VAL A 501 16.99 15.61 -16.56
C VAL A 501 16.15 14.65 -17.38
N PHE A 502 14.91 15.04 -17.70
CA PHE A 502 13.99 14.20 -18.46
C PHE A 502 14.38 14.14 -19.93
N ASP A 503 14.37 12.93 -20.49
CA ASP A 503 14.73 12.69 -21.88
C ASP A 503 13.58 13.15 -22.78
N ASN A 504 13.76 14.26 -23.46
CA ASN A 504 12.76 14.79 -24.39
C ASN A 504 13.24 14.89 -25.82
N THR A 505 14.49 14.58 -26.12
CA THR A 505 15.05 14.71 -27.47
C THR A 505 15.91 13.52 -27.87
N VAL A 506 15.88 13.16 -29.16
CA VAL A 506 16.82 12.23 -29.80
C VAL A 506 17.39 12.89 -31.03
N GLY A 507 18.71 12.92 -31.11
CA GLY A 507 19.43 13.60 -32.22
C GLY A 507 19.75 15.05 -31.93
N ALA A 508 20.66 15.61 -32.72
CA ALA A 508 21.07 16.99 -32.64
C ALA A 508 20.04 17.94 -33.31
N THR A 509 19.75 19.05 -32.67
CA THR A 509 18.71 20.02 -33.09
C THR A 509 19.00 20.66 -34.46
N ASP A 510 20.23 20.59 -34.97
CA ASP A 510 20.62 21.01 -36.30
C ASP A 510 20.45 19.91 -37.36
N ASN A 511 19.84 18.78 -37.02
CA ASN A 511 19.65 17.60 -37.87
C ASN A 511 20.96 16.98 -38.40
N SER A 512 22.09 17.23 -37.72
CA SER A 512 23.40 16.71 -38.15
C SER A 512 23.63 15.25 -37.72
N THR A 513 22.77 14.68 -36.88
CA THR A 513 22.88 13.29 -36.42
C THR A 513 22.65 12.34 -37.59
N GLY A 514 23.67 11.58 -37.92
CA GLY A 514 23.57 10.51 -38.91
C GLY A 514 22.99 9.24 -38.30
N PHE A 515 22.70 8.29 -39.17
CA PHE A 515 22.12 7.02 -38.79
C PHE A 515 22.91 6.31 -37.65
N TRP A 516 22.21 5.84 -36.63
CA TRP A 516 22.76 5.27 -35.38
C TRP A 516 23.56 6.25 -34.50
N GLY A 517 23.55 7.54 -34.82
CA GLY A 517 24.30 8.51 -34.03
C GLY A 517 23.68 8.89 -32.68
N ALA A 518 22.41 8.61 -32.49
CA ALA A 518 21.68 8.86 -31.24
C ALA A 518 20.52 7.87 -31.08
N HIS A 519 20.23 7.48 -29.85
CA HIS A 519 19.12 6.59 -29.50
C HIS A 519 18.37 7.12 -28.28
N SER A 520 17.06 6.87 -28.26
CA SER A 520 16.29 6.97 -27.02
C SER A 520 16.59 5.81 -26.08
N ALA A 521 16.09 5.86 -24.85
CA ALA A 521 16.10 4.71 -23.95
C ALA A 521 15.31 3.50 -24.54
N ASN A 522 15.70 2.28 -24.17
CA ASN A 522 14.95 1.08 -24.49
C ASN A 522 13.69 1.00 -23.62
N ILE A 523 12.52 0.99 -24.24
CA ILE A 523 11.21 0.96 -23.58
C ILE A 523 10.60 -0.42 -23.74
N GLN A 524 10.23 -1.07 -22.65
CA GLN A 524 9.61 -2.38 -22.62
C GLN A 524 8.16 -2.33 -23.09
N VAL A 525 7.74 -3.31 -23.92
CA VAL A 525 6.34 -3.56 -24.29
C VAL A 525 6.02 -5.01 -23.90
N ILE A 526 5.16 -5.16 -22.90
CA ILE A 526 4.73 -6.47 -22.40
C ILE A 526 3.71 -7.08 -23.36
N GLY A 527 3.63 -8.41 -23.40
CA GLY A 527 2.68 -9.15 -24.24
C GLY A 527 1.24 -8.64 -24.11
N HIS A 528 0.53 -8.55 -25.24
CA HIS A 528 -0.83 -8.00 -25.35
C HIS A 528 -0.98 -6.50 -25.01
N GLN A 529 0.11 -5.73 -25.01
CA GLN A 529 0.08 -4.29 -24.76
C GLN A 529 0.37 -3.47 -26.01
N VAL A 530 -0.18 -2.26 -26.01
CA VAL A 530 0.08 -1.22 -27.01
C VAL A 530 0.79 -0.05 -26.32
N CYS A 531 2.00 0.29 -26.79
CA CYS A 531 2.71 1.47 -26.34
C CYS A 531 2.54 2.60 -27.35
N THR A 532 2.11 3.78 -26.88
CA THR A 532 1.97 5.00 -27.69
C THR A 532 3.07 5.98 -27.33
N VAL A 533 3.69 6.56 -28.34
CA VAL A 533 4.70 7.63 -28.21
C VAL A 533 4.33 8.77 -29.10
N ASN A 534 4.21 9.97 -28.53
CA ASN A 534 3.94 11.19 -29.27
C ASN A 534 5.20 12.05 -29.34
N PHE A 535 5.49 12.57 -30.51
CA PHE A 535 6.69 13.38 -30.74
C PHE A 535 6.55 14.31 -31.94
N MET A 536 7.35 15.37 -31.95
CA MET A 536 7.60 16.17 -33.12
C MET A 536 8.83 15.64 -33.85
N ASN A 537 8.73 15.43 -35.17
CA ASN A 537 9.86 15.07 -36.01
C ASN A 537 10.35 16.30 -36.78
N TYR A 538 11.62 16.62 -36.66
CA TYR A 538 12.28 17.69 -37.39
C TYR A 538 13.31 17.05 -38.33
N SER A 539 13.16 17.27 -39.65
CA SER A 539 13.95 16.63 -40.69
C SER A 539 14.79 17.63 -41.46
N SER A 540 15.99 17.23 -41.87
CA SER A 540 16.79 17.97 -42.85
C SER A 540 16.16 17.98 -44.23
N CYS A 541 15.20 17.10 -44.50
CA CYS A 541 14.49 16.94 -45.78
C CYS A 541 15.40 16.66 -46.98
N GLY A 542 16.65 16.29 -46.75
CA GLY A 542 17.60 15.99 -47.84
C GLY A 542 17.19 14.77 -48.64
N GLU A 543 16.83 13.72 -47.94
CA GLU A 543 16.43 12.43 -48.49
C GLU A 543 15.19 11.90 -47.78
N ASN A 544 14.50 10.90 -48.33
CA ASN A 544 13.33 10.30 -47.71
C ASN A 544 13.66 9.61 -46.38
N TRP A 545 14.86 9.07 -46.23
CA TRP A 545 15.31 8.40 -45.01
C TRP A 545 15.77 9.40 -43.92
N ASN A 546 15.85 10.68 -44.19
CA ASN A 546 16.19 11.67 -43.17
C ASN A 546 14.99 11.89 -42.22
N ASN A 547 14.71 10.93 -41.40
CA ASN A 547 13.57 10.88 -40.50
C ASN A 547 13.86 10.00 -39.28
N PHE A 548 12.81 9.78 -38.47
CA PHE A 548 12.86 8.84 -37.37
C PHE A 548 12.91 7.39 -37.84
N VAL A 549 13.49 6.57 -37.00
CA VAL A 549 13.59 5.11 -37.16
C VAL A 549 13.18 4.46 -35.85
N ILE A 550 12.35 3.42 -35.92
CA ILE A 550 11.95 2.61 -34.76
C ILE A 550 12.69 1.27 -34.82
N VAL A 551 13.36 0.95 -33.74
CA VAL A 551 14.14 -0.29 -33.58
C VAL A 551 13.42 -1.17 -32.56
N LEU A 552 13.05 -2.39 -32.93
CA LEU A 552 12.59 -3.43 -31.99
C LEU A 552 13.77 -4.29 -31.56
N CYS A 553 13.97 -4.45 -30.25
CA CYS A 553 15.19 -5.07 -29.73
C CYS A 553 14.97 -5.82 -28.41
N THR A 554 16.03 -6.46 -27.90
CA THR A 554 16.12 -6.97 -26.52
C THR A 554 16.38 -5.85 -25.51
N ALA A 555 16.24 -6.13 -24.23
CA ALA A 555 16.41 -5.17 -23.14
C ALA A 555 17.75 -4.41 -23.19
N ASP A 556 18.83 -5.13 -23.50
CA ASP A 556 20.19 -4.62 -23.60
C ASP A 556 20.55 -4.09 -25.02
N GLY A 557 19.60 -4.16 -25.97
CA GLY A 557 19.81 -3.79 -27.37
C GLY A 557 20.78 -4.69 -28.13
N SER A 558 21.22 -5.81 -27.55
CA SER A 558 22.20 -6.72 -28.18
C SER A 558 21.67 -7.48 -29.39
N LYS A 559 20.36 -7.65 -29.48
CA LYS A 559 19.65 -8.23 -30.59
C LYS A 559 18.57 -7.28 -31.09
N GLU A 560 18.60 -7.01 -32.38
CA GLU A 560 17.54 -6.29 -33.08
C GLU A 560 16.61 -7.29 -33.78
N TYR A 561 15.30 -7.15 -33.55
CA TYR A 561 14.29 -7.97 -34.23
C TYR A 561 13.95 -7.38 -35.61
N ALA A 562 13.74 -6.07 -35.63
CA ALA A 562 13.43 -5.31 -36.83
C ALA A 562 13.79 -3.84 -36.67
N VAL A 563 14.11 -3.22 -37.80
CA VAL A 563 14.33 -1.76 -37.91
C VAL A 563 13.40 -1.25 -38.99
N VAL A 564 12.55 -0.26 -38.65
CA VAL A 564 11.56 0.31 -39.56
C VAL A 564 11.68 1.84 -39.63
N ARG A 565 11.45 2.40 -40.82
CA ARG A 565 11.59 3.83 -41.10
C ARG A 565 10.29 4.47 -41.56
N ALA A 566 10.18 5.76 -41.37
CA ALA A 566 9.02 6.55 -41.80
C ALA A 566 8.76 6.52 -43.30
N ASP A 567 9.75 6.17 -44.11
CA ASP A 567 9.67 6.09 -45.58
C ASP A 567 9.25 4.70 -46.11
N ASN A 568 8.63 3.86 -45.28
CA ASN A 568 8.19 2.51 -45.60
C ASN A 568 9.32 1.51 -45.91
N TYR A 569 10.53 1.78 -45.47
CA TYR A 569 11.66 0.88 -45.59
C TYR A 569 12.01 0.27 -44.24
N GLY A 570 12.52 -0.95 -44.27
CA GLY A 570 12.97 -1.63 -43.06
C GLY A 570 13.85 -2.80 -43.35
N TRP A 571 14.43 -3.38 -42.32
CA TRP A 571 15.28 -4.59 -42.38
C TRP A 571 15.28 -5.33 -41.06
N GLY A 572 15.92 -6.47 -41.05
CA GLY A 572 15.98 -7.37 -39.90
C GLY A 572 15.13 -8.62 -40.14
N ASP A 573 15.41 -9.68 -39.37
CA ASP A 573 14.74 -10.98 -39.57
C ASP A 573 13.24 -10.88 -39.37
N GLY A 574 12.80 -10.11 -38.38
CA GLY A 574 11.39 -9.88 -38.10
C GLY A 574 10.67 -9.07 -39.19
N PHE A 575 11.37 -8.11 -39.79
CA PHE A 575 10.83 -7.29 -40.89
C PHE A 575 10.64 -8.13 -42.16
N ALA A 576 11.48 -9.09 -42.43
CA ALA A 576 11.44 -9.90 -43.66
C ALA A 576 10.09 -10.59 -43.91
N ALA A 577 9.32 -10.84 -42.85
CA ALA A 577 8.00 -11.50 -42.91
C ALA A 577 6.83 -10.56 -42.67
N CYS A 578 7.06 -9.29 -42.31
CA CYS A 578 5.97 -8.33 -42.03
C CYS A 578 5.36 -7.78 -43.33
N THR A 579 4.20 -7.12 -43.18
CA THR A 579 3.50 -6.45 -44.28
C THR A 579 3.58 -4.93 -44.07
N PRO A 580 4.48 -4.21 -44.75
CA PRO A 580 4.51 -2.76 -44.78
C PRO A 580 3.32 -2.18 -45.55
N ALA A 581 2.74 -1.12 -45.03
CA ALA A 581 1.67 -0.36 -45.70
C ALA A 581 1.80 1.14 -45.41
N MET A 582 1.37 1.95 -46.35
CA MET A 582 1.26 3.40 -46.23
C MET A 582 -0.04 3.86 -46.89
N GLU A 583 -0.44 5.11 -46.71
CA GLU A 583 -1.56 5.68 -47.43
C GLU A 583 -1.39 5.57 -48.94
N ASP A 584 -2.51 5.45 -49.66
CA ASP A 584 -2.51 5.34 -51.13
C ASP A 584 -1.95 6.62 -51.80
N GLY A 585 -1.05 6.41 -52.74
CA GLY A 585 -0.57 7.49 -53.61
C GLY A 585 0.32 8.53 -52.93
N ARG A 586 1.13 8.16 -51.94
CA ARG A 586 2.09 9.04 -51.31
C ARG A 586 2.95 9.75 -52.37
N ASN A 587 2.93 11.07 -52.37
CA ASN A 587 3.82 11.90 -53.16
C ASN A 587 5.06 12.25 -52.32
N TRP A 588 6.20 11.64 -52.66
CA TRP A 588 7.44 11.79 -51.92
C TRP A 588 8.00 13.21 -51.93
N ASP A 589 7.81 13.96 -53.06
CA ASP A 589 8.26 15.35 -53.18
C ASP A 589 7.45 16.31 -52.28
N GLU A 590 6.24 15.90 -51.93
CA GLU A 590 5.40 16.65 -50.99
C GLU A 590 5.58 16.18 -49.56
N TRP A 591 5.70 14.85 -49.36
CA TRP A 591 5.84 14.23 -48.02
C TRP A 591 7.16 14.62 -47.35
N ARG A 592 8.27 14.53 -48.07
CA ARG A 592 9.61 14.81 -47.56
C ARG A 592 9.73 16.16 -46.84
N PRO A 593 9.38 17.31 -47.50
CA PRO A 593 9.44 18.59 -46.81
C PRO A 593 8.38 18.75 -45.70
N ALA A 594 7.28 17.99 -45.77
CA ALA A 594 6.25 18.03 -44.75
C ALA A 594 6.68 17.38 -43.42
N MET A 595 7.75 16.58 -43.42
CA MET A 595 8.26 15.91 -42.22
C MET A 595 9.09 16.80 -41.29
N ASP A 596 9.51 17.97 -41.73
CA ASP A 596 10.15 18.97 -40.86
C ASP A 596 9.09 19.68 -40.00
N GLY A 597 9.06 19.41 -38.69
CA GLY A 597 8.02 19.86 -37.78
C GLY A 597 6.72 19.06 -37.86
N ALA A 598 6.77 17.81 -38.34
CA ALA A 598 5.62 16.92 -38.35
C ALA A 598 5.29 16.43 -36.94
N LYS A 599 3.99 16.47 -36.60
CA LYS A 599 3.46 15.87 -35.36
C LYS A 599 3.18 14.39 -35.60
N CYS A 600 3.89 13.54 -34.86
CA CYS A 600 3.84 12.10 -35.02
C CYS A 600 3.26 11.40 -33.78
N SER A 601 2.49 10.33 -34.03
CA SER A 601 2.03 9.39 -33.00
C SER A 601 2.35 7.98 -33.45
N ALA A 602 3.28 7.32 -32.75
CA ALA A 602 3.67 5.94 -33.02
C ALA A 602 3.01 5.00 -32.00
N LYS A 603 2.41 3.91 -32.48
CA LYS A 603 1.87 2.82 -31.67
C LYS A 603 2.64 1.54 -31.94
N ILE A 604 3.23 0.96 -30.92
CA ILE A 604 4.00 -0.27 -30.95
C ILE A 604 3.22 -1.31 -30.15
N THR A 605 2.79 -2.38 -30.79
CA THR A 605 1.96 -3.45 -30.22
C THR A 605 2.76 -4.73 -30.08
N ASN A 606 2.76 -5.31 -28.89
CA ASN A 606 3.15 -6.70 -28.66
C ASN A 606 1.89 -7.58 -28.73
N ASN A 607 1.76 -8.40 -29.78
CA ASN A 607 0.57 -9.23 -29.96
C ASN A 607 0.52 -10.45 -29.01
N GLY A 608 1.61 -10.74 -28.26
CA GLY A 608 1.68 -11.86 -27.31
C GLY A 608 1.81 -13.24 -27.99
N ASP A 609 1.93 -13.29 -29.30
CA ASP A 609 2.06 -14.53 -30.11
C ASP A 609 3.41 -14.66 -30.83
N GLY A 610 4.37 -13.82 -30.47
CA GLY A 610 5.67 -13.73 -31.12
C GLY A 610 5.70 -12.78 -32.31
N THR A 611 4.65 -12.00 -32.49
CA THR A 611 4.56 -10.93 -33.49
C THR A 611 4.38 -9.55 -32.85
N ALA A 612 4.79 -8.53 -33.59
CA ALA A 612 4.58 -7.13 -33.23
C ALA A 612 4.00 -6.35 -34.41
N ASP A 613 3.19 -5.33 -34.11
CA ASP A 613 2.72 -4.38 -35.08
C ASP A 613 3.22 -2.98 -34.74
N ILE A 614 3.53 -2.20 -35.76
CA ILE A 614 3.86 -0.77 -35.62
C ILE A 614 2.93 0.02 -36.54
N SER A 615 2.31 1.08 -36.01
CA SER A 615 1.59 2.05 -36.81
C SER A 615 2.02 3.45 -36.42
N VAL A 616 2.24 4.31 -37.39
CA VAL A 616 2.60 5.72 -37.19
C VAL A 616 1.67 6.60 -37.99
N GLU A 617 1.07 7.57 -37.32
CA GLU A 617 0.37 8.69 -37.94
C GLU A 617 1.28 9.91 -37.87
N MET A 618 1.46 10.60 -39.00
CA MET A 618 2.30 11.78 -39.14
C MET A 618 1.47 12.92 -39.72
N VAL A 619 1.21 13.95 -38.95
CA VAL A 619 0.58 15.19 -39.42
C VAL A 619 1.71 16.14 -39.85
N GLY A 620 1.94 16.26 -41.14
CA GLY A 620 2.99 17.08 -41.69
C GLY A 620 2.75 18.60 -41.48
N ASN A 621 3.81 19.40 -41.60
CA ASN A 621 3.72 20.87 -41.49
C ASN A 621 2.79 21.48 -42.56
N ASN A 622 2.47 20.76 -43.64
CA ASN A 622 1.50 21.10 -44.67
C ASN A 622 0.04 20.78 -44.28
N GLY A 623 -0.18 20.25 -43.05
CA GLY A 623 -1.51 19.89 -42.53
C GLY A 623 -2.08 18.60 -43.09
N LYS A 624 -1.35 17.85 -43.92
CA LYS A 624 -1.78 16.52 -44.39
C LYS A 624 -1.36 15.44 -43.42
N THR A 625 -2.24 14.42 -43.27
CA THR A 625 -1.95 13.22 -42.49
C THR A 625 -1.37 12.15 -43.41
N TYR A 626 -0.24 11.60 -42.98
CA TYR A 626 0.43 10.48 -43.60
C TYR A 626 0.43 9.31 -42.64
N THR A 627 0.36 8.07 -43.15
CA THR A 627 0.31 6.87 -42.33
C THR A 627 1.34 5.85 -42.78
N GLN A 628 1.92 5.18 -41.84
CA GLN A 628 2.87 4.11 -42.05
C GLN A 628 2.57 2.97 -41.08
N SER A 629 2.45 1.75 -41.57
CA SER A 629 2.28 0.58 -40.70
C SER A 629 3.17 -0.59 -41.13
N TYR A 630 3.44 -1.46 -40.18
CA TYR A 630 4.21 -2.69 -40.31
C TYR A 630 3.48 -3.74 -39.47
N THR A 631 2.83 -4.69 -40.14
CA THR A 631 1.97 -5.67 -39.47
C THR A 631 2.61 -7.05 -39.51
N GLY A 632 2.60 -7.78 -38.39
CA GLY A 632 3.11 -9.13 -38.28
C GLY A 632 4.64 -9.19 -38.28
N ILE A 633 5.34 -8.20 -37.75
CA ILE A 633 6.78 -8.29 -37.46
C ILE A 633 6.99 -9.51 -36.57
N ASN A 634 7.68 -10.55 -37.05
CA ASN A 634 7.81 -11.80 -36.34
C ASN A 634 9.13 -11.92 -35.55
N THR A 635 9.32 -13.07 -34.88
CA THR A 635 10.52 -13.38 -34.08
C THR A 635 10.73 -12.49 -32.83
N VAL A 636 9.78 -11.65 -32.47
CA VAL A 636 9.85 -10.91 -31.21
C VAL A 636 9.54 -11.83 -30.03
N ASP A 637 9.96 -11.41 -28.83
CA ASP A 637 9.61 -12.11 -27.60
C ASP A 637 8.12 -11.89 -27.29
N PRO A 638 7.29 -12.96 -27.18
CA PRO A 638 5.87 -12.82 -26.92
C PRO A 638 5.55 -12.24 -25.54
N ASP A 639 6.41 -12.50 -24.54
CA ASP A 639 6.19 -12.01 -23.18
C ASP A 639 6.57 -10.55 -23.06
N ASN A 640 7.71 -10.17 -23.66
CA ASN A 640 8.16 -8.78 -23.69
C ASN A 640 9.29 -8.55 -24.69
N PHE A 641 9.23 -7.47 -25.40
CA PHE A 641 10.33 -6.92 -26.17
C PHE A 641 10.55 -5.46 -25.82
N TYR A 642 11.59 -4.87 -26.38
CA TYR A 642 11.92 -3.46 -26.18
C TYR A 642 11.96 -2.75 -27.52
N PHE A 643 11.73 -1.44 -27.50
CA PHE A 643 11.95 -0.60 -28.64
C PHE A 643 12.67 0.69 -28.23
N ASN A 644 13.33 1.30 -29.18
CA ASN A 644 13.86 2.65 -29.07
C ASN A 644 13.70 3.38 -30.40
N PHE A 645 13.90 4.68 -30.34
CA PHE A 645 14.00 5.53 -31.52
C PHE A 645 15.46 5.85 -31.81
N THR A 646 15.80 5.86 -33.10
CA THR A 646 17.02 6.49 -33.61
C THR A 646 16.65 7.42 -34.76
N VAL A 647 17.59 8.21 -35.23
CA VAL A 647 17.37 9.22 -36.27
C VAL A 647 18.44 9.16 -37.36
N ASP A 648 18.10 9.68 -38.53
CA ASP A 648 19.04 9.89 -39.62
C ASP A 648 18.75 11.26 -40.27
N GLY A 649 19.65 12.23 -40.13
CA GLY A 649 19.45 13.58 -40.64
C GLY A 649 18.19 14.25 -40.08
N SER A 650 17.84 13.95 -38.84
CA SER A 650 16.67 14.46 -38.14
C SER A 650 16.89 14.51 -36.63
N HIS A 651 15.96 15.14 -35.92
CA HIS A 651 15.83 15.02 -34.47
C HIS A 651 14.38 14.92 -34.07
N LEU A 652 14.14 14.29 -32.93
CA LEU A 652 12.81 14.12 -32.32
C LEU A 652 12.71 14.96 -31.05
N VAL A 653 11.52 15.49 -30.79
CA VAL A 653 11.16 16.11 -29.52
C VAL A 653 9.92 15.37 -28.99
N PHE A 654 10.05 14.60 -27.92
CA PHE A 654 8.95 13.85 -27.30
C PHE A 654 8.04 14.80 -26.51
N GLU A 655 6.72 14.47 -26.48
CA GLU A 655 5.65 15.20 -25.79
C GLU A 655 5.17 14.53 -24.49
#